data_72460b3ca1203668c9b7729d7625548a
#
_entry.id   72460b3ca1203668c9b7729d7625548a
#
_cell.length_a   1.000
_cell.length_b   1.000
_cell.length_c   1.000
_cell.angle_alpha   90.00
_cell.angle_beta   90.00
_cell.angle_gamma   90.00
#
_symmetry.space_group_name_H-M   'P 1'
#
loop_
_entity.id
_entity.type
_entity.pdbx_description
1 polymer ?
#
loop_
_entity_poly.entity_id
_entity_poly.type
_entity_poly.pdbx_seq_one_letter_code
_entity_poly.pdbx_strand_id
1 'polypeptide(L)'
;MSGLVQDDSDRPIAGAEVVLESAAQTTVRRQTNSTGRFYFPRVAIGDYMLTISHRDFASLSQPITVKAGYLPFPNIVLMRPSQLAEVMVTAARLPVVASVTPTTIVSQEDIENTPGASNVNSLAMITDYVPGAYQAHDMLHMRGGHQTNWLIDGIEIPNTNIAENLGPQVNPLDVQTLGAERGGYLADEGDRTYGVFNVIPKSGFSSNNQVALDVSAGNFGQTNDYVSVASHTNEFAYYASAAYNRSDLGLQTPVSQVIHDQTEGYGLFTNLQYRPSGQDAVSLVAQLRQDQYQIPDCTEPLENDPYCVGQYGDVQKEADNFALLSWAHTFTSDVVLTSSLFYHFARGDYDGGGEDYPTITTYHHSSQYEGGKENLRMGFSRNHLDVGILGFAQQDQADFNLAFTNNSSPPLKESESPTGWLLAAWVQDTFEATHWLNLSAGVRQTYFQGSVTENATDPRLGATVLLPRLDWVLSAFWGKYYQAPPLETLSGPLVEYATASDTAFLPLHGERDTERQFGLTIPVNGWSIEAVYFVTEATNFFDHNPLGESDIFLPITDEGALIRGRELTVRSPPFWPYGQVHLAYSNQTADCFGSITGGLVVPGTACGTPPIALDHDQRNTLNLGYNTDLAGQFFIGSNLSVNSGLSNGYAAPPTYEPSHLSSYVILDLTVGRHFSRDLAVSITALNVTNRHLLTDNSLTFGGVHWNDPFQIYAEVRYKFHY
;
A
#
# COMPACT_ATOMS: atom_id res chain seq x y z
N MET A 1 14.22 -13.05 15.29
CA MET A 1 12.81 -13.48 15.19
C MET A 1 12.18 -13.43 16.56
N SER A 2 11.01 -12.85 16.68
CA SER A 2 10.20 -12.81 17.91
C SER A 2 8.76 -13.20 17.57
N GLY A 3 7.96 -13.48 18.59
CA GLY A 3 6.54 -13.81 18.40
C GLY A 3 5.78 -13.84 19.72
N LEU A 4 4.46 -13.93 19.61
CA LEU A 4 3.52 -14.01 20.72
C LEU A 4 2.83 -15.37 20.67
N VAL A 5 2.69 -16.02 21.83
CA VAL A 5 1.93 -17.25 22.01
C VAL A 5 0.79 -16.97 22.99
N GLN A 6 -0.44 -17.21 22.56
CA GLN A 6 -1.65 -16.95 23.33
C GLN A 6 -2.65 -18.09 23.17
N ASP A 7 -3.66 -18.14 24.03
CA ASP A 7 -4.79 -19.03 23.86
C ASP A 7 -5.88 -18.40 22.96
N ASP A 8 -6.92 -19.15 22.67
CA ASP A 8 -8.07 -18.75 21.86
C ASP A 8 -8.93 -17.61 22.47
N SER A 9 -8.56 -17.14 23.65
CA SER A 9 -9.13 -15.99 24.33
C SER A 9 -8.12 -14.86 24.49
N ASP A 10 -7.11 -14.78 23.62
CA ASP A 10 -6.02 -13.81 23.61
C ASP A 10 -5.19 -13.76 24.92
N ARG A 11 -5.25 -14.81 25.75
CA ARG A 11 -4.46 -14.85 26.98
C ARG A 11 -3.06 -15.32 26.68
N PRO A 12 -2.03 -14.56 27.07
CA PRO A 12 -0.66 -14.95 26.83
C PRO A 12 -0.31 -16.26 27.57
N ILE A 13 0.33 -17.19 26.86
CA ILE A 13 0.78 -18.46 27.41
C ILE A 13 2.25 -18.31 27.80
N ALA A 14 2.50 -18.24 29.10
CA ALA A 14 3.85 -18.20 29.66
C ALA A 14 4.45 -19.61 29.77
N GLY A 15 5.75 -19.74 29.51
CA GLY A 15 6.46 -21.01 29.65
C GLY A 15 6.21 -22.01 28.52
N ALA A 16 5.55 -21.62 27.44
CA ALA A 16 5.47 -22.45 26.24
C ALA A 16 6.88 -22.65 25.63
N GLU A 17 7.24 -23.89 25.34
CA GLU A 17 8.47 -24.19 24.64
C GLU A 17 8.30 -23.89 23.15
N VAL A 18 9.17 -23.07 22.61
CA VAL A 18 9.22 -22.67 21.19
C VAL A 18 10.47 -23.24 20.57
N VAL A 19 10.30 -24.12 19.62
CA VAL A 19 11.39 -24.83 18.92
C VAL A 19 11.41 -24.39 17.47
N LEU A 20 12.57 -23.96 17.00
CA LEU A 20 12.81 -23.60 15.61
C LEU A 20 13.81 -24.59 15.03
N GLU A 21 13.40 -25.38 14.05
CA GLU A 21 14.20 -26.43 13.44
C GLU A 21 14.38 -26.17 11.95
N SER A 22 15.61 -26.08 11.47
CA SER A 22 15.94 -25.93 10.06
C SER A 22 16.00 -27.28 9.34
N ALA A 23 15.90 -27.27 8.01
CA ALA A 23 16.11 -28.45 7.16
C ALA A 23 17.52 -29.09 7.36
N ALA A 24 18.49 -28.29 7.80
CA ALA A 24 19.82 -28.76 8.16
C ALA A 24 19.94 -29.31 9.61
N GLN A 25 18.81 -29.58 10.28
CA GLN A 25 18.70 -30.08 11.64
C GLN A 25 19.32 -29.20 12.73
N THR A 26 19.49 -27.92 12.46
CA THR A 26 19.84 -26.96 13.51
C THR A 26 18.60 -26.60 14.31
N THR A 27 18.57 -27.00 15.59
CA THR A 27 17.44 -26.77 16.49
C THR A 27 17.79 -25.68 17.49
N VAL A 28 16.95 -24.63 17.56
CA VAL A 28 17.04 -23.58 18.57
C VAL A 28 15.77 -23.58 19.42
N ARG A 29 15.90 -23.55 20.75
CA ARG A 29 14.77 -23.61 21.69
C ARG A 29 14.71 -22.35 22.54
N ARG A 30 13.51 -21.89 22.82
CA ARG A 30 13.20 -20.77 23.74
C ARG A 30 11.92 -21.09 24.52
N GLN A 31 11.68 -20.33 25.57
CA GLN A 31 10.41 -20.34 26.28
C GLN A 31 9.79 -18.95 26.22
N THR A 32 8.46 -18.92 26.17
CA THR A 32 7.71 -17.68 26.28
C THR A 32 7.83 -17.09 27.68
N ASN A 33 7.92 -15.77 27.77
CA ASN A 33 7.90 -15.02 29.03
C ASN A 33 6.48 -14.91 29.62
N SER A 34 6.32 -14.15 30.71
CA SER A 34 5.03 -13.94 31.38
C SER A 34 3.97 -13.23 30.52
N THR A 35 4.38 -12.58 29.44
CA THR A 35 3.50 -11.95 28.45
C THR A 35 3.32 -12.78 27.18
N GLY A 36 3.67 -14.08 27.22
CA GLY A 36 3.55 -14.99 26.08
C GLY A 36 4.57 -14.77 24.97
N ARG A 37 5.50 -13.84 25.10
CA ARG A 37 6.46 -13.49 24.05
C ARG A 37 7.70 -14.37 24.10
N PHE A 38 8.20 -14.75 22.92
CA PHE A 38 9.48 -15.42 22.73
C PHE A 38 10.41 -14.62 21.82
N TYR A 39 11.73 -14.87 21.95
CA TYR A 39 12.72 -14.18 21.14
C TYR A 39 13.91 -15.08 20.83
N PHE A 40 14.23 -15.16 19.53
CA PHE A 40 15.44 -15.80 19.01
C PHE A 40 16.40 -14.70 18.53
N PRO A 41 17.50 -14.43 19.23
CA PRO A 41 18.41 -13.31 18.91
C PRO A 41 19.17 -13.49 17.60
N ARG A 42 19.34 -14.71 17.15
CA ARG A 42 20.00 -15.05 15.88
C ARG A 42 19.27 -16.21 15.25
N VAL A 43 18.70 -15.97 14.08
CA VAL A 43 18.11 -16.98 13.22
C VAL A 43 18.67 -16.70 11.83
N ALA A 44 19.34 -17.69 11.25
CA ALA A 44 19.83 -17.57 9.87
C ALA A 44 18.64 -17.46 8.91
N ILE A 45 18.89 -16.89 7.75
CA ILE A 45 17.89 -16.86 6.69
C ILE A 45 17.64 -18.28 6.21
N GLY A 46 16.37 -18.62 6.02
CA GLY A 46 15.98 -19.96 5.58
C GLY A 46 14.62 -20.38 6.12
N ASP A 47 14.25 -21.60 5.78
CA ASP A 47 13.01 -22.22 6.19
C ASP A 47 13.18 -23.04 7.43
N TYR A 48 12.21 -22.90 8.31
CA TYR A 48 12.20 -23.55 9.61
C TYR A 48 10.83 -24.18 9.87
N MET A 49 10.82 -25.25 10.63
CA MET A 49 9.63 -25.72 11.32
C MET A 49 9.60 -25.07 12.70
N LEU A 50 8.60 -24.23 12.95
CA LEU A 50 8.33 -23.62 14.26
C LEU A 50 7.35 -24.53 15.01
N THR A 51 7.82 -25.16 16.07
CA THR A 51 7.00 -26.00 16.94
C THR A 51 6.83 -25.34 18.29
N ILE A 52 5.59 -25.19 18.73
CA ILE A 52 5.25 -24.64 20.04
C ILE A 52 4.52 -25.70 20.83
N SER A 53 4.95 -25.91 22.06
CA SER A 53 4.34 -26.88 22.98
C SER A 53 4.17 -26.31 24.38
N HIS A 54 3.04 -26.64 25.00
CA HIS A 54 2.77 -26.31 26.40
C HIS A 54 1.92 -27.44 27.02
N ARG A 55 2.14 -27.76 28.29
CA ARG A 55 1.51 -28.91 28.97
C ARG A 55 -0.03 -28.90 28.95
N ASP A 56 -0.65 -27.71 28.96
CA ASP A 56 -2.08 -27.52 29.03
C ASP A 56 -2.74 -27.26 27.67
N PHE A 57 -1.92 -27.20 26.59
CA PHE A 57 -2.34 -26.91 25.24
C PHE A 57 -1.79 -27.94 24.26
N ALA A 58 -2.45 -28.09 23.15
CA ALA A 58 -1.95 -28.94 22.10
C ALA A 58 -0.75 -28.28 21.39
N SER A 59 0.21 -29.11 21.03
CA SER A 59 1.39 -28.64 20.30
C SER A 59 0.99 -28.21 18.88
N LEU A 60 1.49 -27.06 18.46
CA LEU A 60 1.35 -26.54 17.12
C LEU A 60 2.71 -26.61 16.42
N SER A 61 2.75 -27.13 15.19
CA SER A 61 3.92 -27.05 14.32
C SER A 61 3.53 -26.39 13.01
N GLN A 62 4.26 -25.34 12.62
CA GLN A 62 4.03 -24.64 11.37
C GLN A 62 5.34 -24.25 10.69
N PRO A 63 5.42 -24.31 9.36
CA PRO A 63 6.57 -23.81 8.65
C PRO A 63 6.64 -22.27 8.77
N ILE A 64 7.84 -21.75 8.89
CA ILE A 64 8.09 -20.32 8.93
C ILE A 64 9.34 -20.00 8.12
N THR A 65 9.27 -18.97 7.29
CA THR A 65 10.39 -18.50 6.50
C THR A 65 11.01 -17.27 7.14
N VAL A 66 12.29 -17.30 7.40
CA VAL A 66 13.08 -16.13 7.83
C VAL A 66 13.76 -15.56 6.61
N LYS A 67 13.31 -14.40 6.14
CA LYS A 67 13.88 -13.67 5.00
C LYS A 67 14.88 -12.62 5.47
N ALA A 68 15.77 -12.21 4.57
CA ALA A 68 16.59 -11.03 4.75
C ALA A 68 15.68 -9.77 4.89
N GLY A 69 15.93 -8.96 5.92
CA GLY A 69 15.11 -7.79 6.21
C GLY A 69 13.75 -8.07 6.85
N TYR A 70 13.31 -9.31 6.89
CA TYR A 70 12.05 -9.72 7.51
C TYR A 70 12.30 -10.47 8.81
N LEU A 71 11.85 -9.90 9.91
CA LEU A 71 11.77 -10.57 11.21
C LEU A 71 10.31 -11.00 11.42
N PRO A 72 9.97 -12.27 11.13
CA PRO A 72 8.60 -12.73 11.34
C PRO A 72 8.21 -12.55 12.81
N PHE A 73 7.04 -11.96 13.02
CA PHE A 73 6.39 -11.85 14.32
C PHE A 73 5.09 -12.66 14.29
N PRO A 74 5.16 -14.00 14.35
CA PRO A 74 3.97 -14.82 14.34
C PRO A 74 3.17 -14.61 15.63
N ASN A 75 1.90 -14.30 15.48
CA ASN A 75 0.92 -14.43 16.53
C ASN A 75 0.40 -15.87 16.51
N ILE A 76 0.65 -16.62 17.58
CA ILE A 76 0.41 -18.05 17.64
C ILE A 76 -0.67 -18.33 18.67
N VAL A 77 -1.77 -18.89 18.20
CA VAL A 77 -2.86 -19.32 19.07
C VAL A 77 -2.74 -20.81 19.35
N LEU A 78 -2.56 -21.20 20.61
CA LEU A 78 -2.60 -22.60 21.04
C LEU A 78 -3.98 -22.96 21.56
N MET A 79 -4.51 -24.09 21.09
CA MET A 79 -5.80 -24.62 21.52
C MET A 79 -5.66 -25.68 22.61
N ARG A 80 -6.67 -25.83 23.46
CA ARG A 80 -6.71 -26.90 24.48
C ARG A 80 -6.96 -28.25 23.81
N PRO A 81 -6.41 -29.38 24.36
CA PRO A 81 -6.50 -30.69 23.72
C PRO A 81 -7.91 -31.19 23.41
N SER A 82 -8.94 -30.71 24.14
CA SER A 82 -10.34 -31.05 23.88
C SER A 82 -10.94 -30.39 22.64
N GLN A 83 -10.24 -29.47 21.99
CA GLN A 83 -10.67 -28.71 20.83
C GLN A 83 -9.93 -29.13 19.54
N LEU A 84 -9.07 -30.13 19.62
CA LEU A 84 -8.29 -30.58 18.46
C LEU A 84 -8.95 -31.75 17.73
N ALA A 85 -9.61 -31.45 16.64
CA ALA A 85 -9.45 -32.23 15.43
C ALA A 85 -8.35 -31.52 14.63
N GLU A 86 -7.29 -32.23 14.23
CA GLU A 86 -6.18 -31.70 13.49
C GLU A 86 -6.63 -30.82 12.33
N VAL A 87 -6.31 -29.52 12.39
CA VAL A 87 -6.42 -28.63 11.23
C VAL A 87 -5.09 -27.95 11.02
N MET A 88 -4.21 -28.62 10.35
CA MET A 88 -3.14 -27.97 9.62
C MET A 88 -3.49 -27.95 8.14
N VAL A 89 -4.27 -26.99 7.72
CA VAL A 89 -4.13 -26.48 6.36
C VAL A 89 -3.21 -25.29 6.46
N THR A 90 -1.97 -25.54 6.53
CA THR A 90 -0.98 -24.63 6.00
C THR A 90 -1.19 -24.72 4.49
N ALA A 91 -1.68 -23.66 3.86
CA ALA A 91 -1.28 -23.44 2.48
C ALA A 91 0.24 -23.65 2.52
N ALA A 92 0.73 -24.74 1.93
CA ALA A 92 2.14 -25.04 1.95
C ALA A 92 2.81 -23.86 1.28
N ARG A 93 3.32 -22.93 2.09
CA ARG A 93 4.25 -21.95 1.58
C ARG A 93 5.46 -22.75 1.23
N LEU A 94 5.59 -23.02 -0.06
CA LEU A 94 6.82 -23.56 -0.60
C LEU A 94 7.97 -22.73 -0.02
N PRO A 95 9.10 -23.34 0.34
CA PRO A 95 10.22 -22.65 0.91
C PRO A 95 10.50 -21.40 0.08
N VAL A 96 10.33 -20.24 0.67
CA VAL A 96 10.64 -18.98 -0.02
C VAL A 96 12.13 -18.80 0.10
N VAL A 97 12.81 -19.19 -0.94
CA VAL A 97 14.22 -18.87 -1.16
C VAL A 97 14.41 -17.35 -0.99
N ALA A 98 15.54 -16.90 -0.46
CA ALA A 98 15.80 -15.48 -0.24
C ALA A 98 15.43 -14.66 -1.48
N SER A 99 14.40 -13.83 -1.38
CA SER A 99 13.85 -13.07 -2.51
C SER A 99 14.79 -11.95 -2.94
N VAL A 100 14.80 -11.66 -4.21
CA VAL A 100 15.46 -10.44 -4.76
C VAL A 100 14.64 -9.18 -4.49
N THR A 101 13.36 -9.32 -4.14
CA THR A 101 12.40 -8.24 -3.90
C THR A 101 12.55 -7.72 -2.47
N PRO A 102 12.97 -6.47 -2.26
CA PRO A 102 12.96 -5.86 -0.94
C PRO A 102 11.52 -5.68 -0.47
N THR A 103 11.21 -6.23 0.69
CA THR A 103 9.85 -6.25 1.23
C THR A 103 9.84 -5.71 2.65
N THR A 104 9.05 -4.68 2.90
CA THR A 104 8.72 -4.22 4.24
C THR A 104 7.42 -4.88 4.69
N ILE A 105 7.44 -5.47 5.88
CA ILE A 105 6.23 -6.05 6.48
C ILE A 105 5.78 -5.14 7.62
N VAL A 106 4.54 -4.71 7.55
CA VAL A 106 3.86 -3.94 8.60
C VAL A 106 2.82 -4.85 9.23
N SER A 107 2.97 -5.13 10.51
CA SER A 107 2.06 -6.00 11.25
C SER A 107 0.87 -5.22 11.80
N GLN A 108 -0.17 -5.92 12.22
CA GLN A 108 -1.29 -5.33 12.96
C GLN A 108 -0.80 -4.52 14.18
N GLU A 109 0.18 -5.06 14.93
CA GLU A 109 0.76 -4.37 16.10
C GLU A 109 1.48 -3.05 15.68
N ASP A 110 2.14 -3.04 14.55
CA ASP A 110 2.75 -1.81 14.00
C ASP A 110 1.66 -0.77 13.68
N ILE A 111 0.56 -1.17 13.03
CA ILE A 111 -0.56 -0.28 12.69
C ILE A 111 -1.23 0.28 13.95
N GLU A 112 -1.51 -0.58 14.94
CA GLU A 112 -2.21 -0.17 16.17
C GLU A 112 -1.38 0.72 17.08
N ASN A 113 -0.04 0.66 17.02
CA ASN A 113 0.86 1.40 17.89
C ASN A 113 1.49 2.63 17.23
N THR A 114 1.40 2.78 15.92
CA THR A 114 1.93 3.95 15.22
C THR A 114 0.89 5.07 15.22
N PRO A 115 1.28 6.30 15.59
CA PRO A 115 0.35 7.43 15.60
C PRO A 115 -0.34 7.62 14.26
N GLY A 116 -1.67 7.67 14.25
CA GLY A 116 -2.47 7.90 13.05
C GLY A 116 -2.61 6.72 12.08
N ALA A 117 -1.78 5.67 12.18
CA ALA A 117 -1.76 4.59 11.19
C ALA A 117 -3.04 3.71 11.19
N SER A 118 -3.82 3.72 12.27
CA SER A 118 -5.11 3.04 12.36
C SER A 118 -6.29 3.85 11.83
N ASN A 119 -6.10 5.14 11.53
CA ASN A 119 -7.16 5.96 10.97
C ASN A 119 -7.47 5.53 9.53
N VAL A 120 -8.75 5.52 9.20
CA VAL A 120 -9.19 5.41 7.82
C VAL A 120 -8.68 6.63 7.04
N ASN A 121 -8.35 6.46 5.80
CA ASN A 121 -7.75 7.48 4.91
C ASN A 121 -6.31 7.91 5.32
N SER A 122 -5.70 7.27 6.32
CA SER A 122 -4.31 7.51 6.66
C SER A 122 -3.37 6.61 5.87
N LEU A 123 -2.34 7.20 5.31
CA LEU A 123 -1.25 6.48 4.65
C LEU A 123 -0.08 6.16 5.61
N ALA A 124 -0.18 6.55 6.89
CA ALA A 124 0.91 6.40 7.86
C ALA A 124 1.37 4.93 8.04
N MET A 125 0.47 3.95 7.89
CA MET A 125 0.88 2.53 7.90
C MET A 125 1.86 2.17 6.77
N ILE A 126 1.93 2.98 5.70
CA ILE A 126 2.86 2.80 4.59
C ILE A 126 4.00 3.81 4.71
N THR A 127 3.70 5.11 4.77
CA THR A 127 4.70 6.17 4.69
C THR A 127 5.71 6.11 5.83
N ASP A 128 5.29 5.67 7.03
CA ASP A 128 6.17 5.59 8.19
C ASP A 128 7.13 4.38 8.15
N TYR A 129 6.79 3.34 7.41
CA TYR A 129 7.55 2.09 7.39
C TYR A 129 8.29 1.80 6.09
N VAL A 130 7.80 2.37 4.97
CA VAL A 130 8.29 2.03 3.63
C VAL A 130 9.18 3.14 3.10
N PRO A 131 10.49 2.91 2.93
CA PRO A 131 11.36 3.93 2.37
C PRO A 131 10.95 4.28 0.94
N GLY A 132 10.97 5.57 0.61
CA GLY A 132 10.55 6.08 -0.68
C GLY A 132 9.03 6.24 -0.85
N ALA A 133 8.25 5.92 0.19
CA ALA A 133 6.83 6.23 0.26
C ALA A 133 6.64 7.60 0.93
N TYR A 134 5.81 8.45 0.36
CA TYR A 134 5.42 9.75 0.89
C TYR A 134 4.07 10.17 0.32
N GLN A 135 3.41 11.10 0.99
CA GLN A 135 2.16 11.68 0.55
C GLN A 135 2.44 13.03 -0.14
N ALA A 136 1.80 13.26 -1.27
CA ALA A 136 1.72 14.54 -1.94
C ALA A 136 0.31 14.68 -2.54
N HIS A 137 -0.34 15.83 -2.37
CA HIS A 137 -1.75 16.10 -2.79
C HIS A 137 -2.70 14.95 -2.42
N ASP A 138 -2.65 14.50 -1.17
CA ASP A 138 -3.46 13.39 -0.66
C ASP A 138 -3.25 12.03 -1.34
N MET A 139 -2.29 11.92 -2.26
CA MET A 139 -1.94 10.70 -2.98
C MET A 139 -0.67 10.03 -2.44
N LEU A 140 -0.64 8.70 -2.52
CA LEU A 140 0.56 7.91 -2.20
C LEU A 140 1.54 7.93 -3.37
N HIS A 141 2.74 8.45 -3.11
CA HIS A 141 3.86 8.35 -4.04
C HIS A 141 4.86 7.32 -3.54
N MET A 142 5.41 6.58 -4.47
CA MET A 142 6.40 5.55 -4.19
C MET A 142 7.55 5.64 -5.19
N ARG A 143 8.78 5.85 -4.69
CA ARG A 143 9.97 5.97 -5.55
C ARG A 143 9.84 7.01 -6.66
N GLY A 144 9.11 8.11 -6.43
CA GLY A 144 8.87 9.16 -7.43
C GLY A 144 7.84 8.81 -8.50
N GLY A 145 7.09 7.73 -8.34
CA GLY A 145 5.93 7.40 -9.16
C GLY A 145 4.67 7.29 -8.29
N HIS A 146 3.51 7.50 -8.88
CA HIS A 146 2.21 7.42 -8.21
C HIS A 146 1.40 6.17 -8.62
N GLN A 147 1.94 5.34 -9.49
CA GLN A 147 1.29 4.11 -9.93
C GLN A 147 1.70 2.92 -9.04
N THR A 148 0.86 2.61 -8.07
CA THR A 148 1.08 1.50 -7.14
C THR A 148 0.07 0.38 -7.36
N ASN A 149 0.46 -0.86 -7.06
CA ASN A 149 -0.41 -2.02 -7.17
C ASN A 149 -0.86 -2.51 -5.79
N TRP A 150 -2.16 -2.77 -5.66
CA TRP A 150 -2.74 -3.31 -4.45
C TRP A 150 -3.20 -4.74 -4.66
N LEU A 151 -2.88 -5.60 -3.70
CA LEU A 151 -3.31 -6.98 -3.70
C LEU A 151 -4.02 -7.31 -2.39
N ILE A 152 -5.02 -8.17 -2.48
CA ILE A 152 -5.68 -8.79 -1.32
C ILE A 152 -5.37 -10.29 -1.38
N ASP A 153 -4.70 -10.81 -0.35
CA ASP A 153 -4.23 -12.20 -0.31
C ASP A 153 -3.42 -12.63 -1.56
N GLY A 154 -2.64 -11.69 -2.14
CA GLY A 154 -1.82 -11.93 -3.33
C GLY A 154 -2.59 -11.88 -4.65
N ILE A 155 -3.85 -11.47 -4.64
CA ILE A 155 -4.66 -11.27 -5.85
C ILE A 155 -4.79 -9.78 -6.11
N GLU A 156 -4.40 -9.39 -7.30
CA GLU A 156 -4.47 -8.02 -7.78
C GLU A 156 -5.92 -7.52 -7.80
N ILE A 157 -6.12 -6.35 -7.24
CA ILE A 157 -7.37 -5.61 -7.34
C ILE A 157 -7.13 -4.48 -8.33
N PRO A 158 -7.50 -4.66 -9.60
CA PRO A 158 -7.23 -3.67 -10.63
C PRO A 158 -7.87 -2.34 -10.27
N ASN A 159 -7.10 -1.28 -10.40
CA ASN A 159 -7.57 0.08 -10.27
C ASN A 159 -6.93 0.91 -11.37
N THR A 160 -7.72 1.52 -12.24
CA THR A 160 -7.24 2.38 -13.32
C THR A 160 -7.31 3.84 -12.97
N ASN A 161 -7.95 4.20 -11.87
CA ASN A 161 -8.10 5.61 -11.55
C ASN A 161 -6.77 6.17 -11.06
N ILE A 162 -6.12 6.96 -11.90
CA ILE A 162 -4.90 7.70 -11.59
C ILE A 162 -5.22 8.85 -10.62
N ALA A 163 -6.47 9.29 -10.59
CA ALA A 163 -6.97 10.40 -9.78
C ALA A 163 -7.63 9.97 -8.47
N GLU A 164 -7.69 8.69 -8.14
CA GLU A 164 -8.14 8.26 -6.82
C GLU A 164 -7.07 8.55 -5.78
N ASN A 165 -7.39 9.42 -4.85
CA ASN A 165 -6.44 9.95 -3.88
C ASN A 165 -5.88 8.89 -2.91
N LEU A 166 -6.56 7.78 -2.71
CA LEU A 166 -6.23 6.85 -1.63
C LEU A 166 -6.06 5.39 -2.07
N GLY A 167 -6.23 5.05 -3.34
CA GLY A 167 -6.22 3.66 -3.81
C GLY A 167 -7.37 2.84 -3.21
N PRO A 168 -7.30 1.50 -3.21
CA PRO A 168 -8.28 0.68 -2.52
C PRO A 168 -8.33 1.07 -1.05
N GLN A 169 -9.46 1.58 -0.61
CA GLN A 169 -9.65 2.16 0.73
C GLN A 169 -9.88 1.07 1.76
N VAL A 170 -8.89 0.22 1.95
CA VAL A 170 -8.92 -0.83 2.96
C VAL A 170 -8.76 -0.21 4.34
N ASN A 171 -9.72 -0.47 5.24
CA ASN A 171 -9.60 -0.02 6.61
C ASN A 171 -8.36 -0.64 7.28
N PRO A 172 -7.40 0.14 7.81
CA PRO A 172 -6.21 -0.38 8.46
C PRO A 172 -6.51 -1.36 9.60
N LEU A 173 -7.65 -1.19 10.28
CA LEU A 173 -8.10 -2.09 11.35
C LEU A 173 -8.57 -3.46 10.84
N ASP A 174 -8.79 -3.66 9.53
CA ASP A 174 -9.07 -4.97 8.93
C ASP A 174 -7.80 -5.70 8.48
N VAL A 175 -6.65 -5.02 8.49
CA VAL A 175 -5.36 -5.55 8.05
C VAL A 175 -4.71 -6.39 9.16
N GLN A 176 -4.39 -7.64 8.87
CA GLN A 176 -3.55 -8.49 9.71
C GLN A 176 -2.07 -8.21 9.46
N THR A 177 -1.71 -8.05 8.19
CA THR A 177 -0.34 -7.78 7.76
C THR A 177 -0.38 -7.08 6.40
N LEU A 178 0.42 -6.04 6.24
CA LEU A 178 0.71 -5.41 4.96
C LEU A 178 2.12 -5.77 4.51
N GLY A 179 2.25 -6.35 3.32
CA GLY A 179 3.54 -6.56 2.66
C GLY A 179 3.76 -5.47 1.61
N ALA A 180 4.73 -4.59 1.82
CA ALA A 180 5.09 -3.56 0.85
C ALA A 180 6.35 -3.99 0.10
N GLU A 181 6.22 -4.29 -1.17
CA GLU A 181 7.30 -4.66 -2.07
C GLU A 181 7.77 -3.44 -2.86
N ARG A 182 9.09 -3.32 -3.03
CA ARG A 182 9.74 -2.16 -3.62
C ARG A 182 10.67 -2.56 -4.74
N GLY A 183 10.14 -2.72 -5.95
CA GLY A 183 10.89 -3.18 -7.11
C GLY A 183 11.40 -4.61 -7.01
N GLY A 184 12.10 -5.08 -8.04
CA GLY A 184 12.61 -6.45 -8.09
C GLY A 184 11.50 -7.51 -8.12
N TYR A 185 10.33 -7.17 -8.62
CA TYR A 185 9.15 -8.04 -8.62
C TYR A 185 9.35 -9.27 -9.48
N LEU A 186 8.86 -10.41 -9.02
CA LEU A 186 8.83 -11.65 -9.79
C LEU A 186 7.76 -11.60 -10.89
N ALA A 187 7.74 -12.58 -11.76
CA ALA A 187 6.91 -12.55 -12.97
C ALA A 187 5.40 -12.67 -12.71
N ASP A 188 4.98 -13.09 -11.50
CA ASP A 188 3.59 -13.13 -11.06
C ASP A 188 3.00 -11.74 -10.75
N GLU A 189 3.88 -10.73 -10.53
CA GLU A 189 3.47 -9.35 -10.34
C GLU A 189 3.58 -8.55 -11.64
N GLY A 190 2.68 -7.59 -11.87
CA GLY A 190 2.65 -6.78 -13.07
C GLY A 190 1.74 -5.58 -12.97
N ASP A 191 1.48 -4.94 -14.09
CA ASP A 191 0.61 -3.81 -14.33
C ASP A 191 1.11 -2.50 -13.71
N ARG A 192 1.36 -2.38 -12.42
CA ARG A 192 1.87 -1.16 -11.76
C ARG A 192 3.16 -1.45 -11.04
N THR A 193 4.14 -0.55 -11.11
CA THR A 193 5.54 -0.95 -10.93
C THR A 193 6.32 -0.18 -9.89
N TYR A 194 5.75 0.88 -9.31
CA TYR A 194 6.48 1.70 -8.34
C TYR A 194 6.39 1.15 -6.91
N GLY A 195 5.31 0.46 -6.58
CA GLY A 195 5.13 -0.24 -5.31
C GLY A 195 4.03 -1.28 -5.40
N VAL A 196 4.20 -2.42 -4.73
CA VAL A 196 3.18 -3.46 -4.61
C VAL A 196 2.83 -3.64 -3.14
N PHE A 197 1.58 -3.41 -2.80
CA PHE A 197 1.06 -3.48 -1.43
C PHE A 197 0.11 -4.67 -1.29
N ASN A 198 0.59 -5.74 -0.68
CA ASN A 198 -0.20 -6.94 -0.45
C ASN A 198 -0.83 -6.91 0.95
N VAL A 199 -2.13 -6.72 1.00
CA VAL A 199 -2.94 -6.76 2.21
C VAL A 199 -3.32 -8.20 2.51
N ILE A 200 -2.91 -8.69 3.68
CA ILE A 200 -3.42 -9.93 4.26
C ILE A 200 -4.49 -9.54 5.28
N PRO A 201 -5.76 -9.80 5.04
CA PRO A 201 -6.82 -9.38 5.94
C PRO A 201 -6.89 -10.23 7.21
N LYS A 202 -7.52 -9.68 8.25
CA LYS A 202 -7.83 -10.41 9.48
C LYS A 202 -8.71 -11.63 9.19
N SER A 203 -8.49 -12.69 9.96
CA SER A 203 -9.16 -13.97 9.80
C SER A 203 -9.86 -14.39 11.10
N GLY A 204 -11.04 -15.00 10.98
CA GLY A 204 -11.71 -15.62 12.10
C GLY A 204 -10.94 -16.77 12.73
N PHE A 205 -10.03 -17.43 11.99
CA PHE A 205 -9.17 -18.47 12.56
C PHE A 205 -8.15 -17.96 13.58
N SER A 206 -7.87 -16.66 13.60
CA SER A 206 -6.98 -16.05 14.60
C SER A 206 -7.70 -15.59 15.87
N SER A 207 -9.04 -15.68 15.92
CA SER A 207 -9.86 -15.22 17.04
C SER A 207 -11.04 -16.17 17.26
N ASN A 208 -11.51 -16.30 18.48
CA ASN A 208 -12.66 -17.16 18.79
C ASN A 208 -13.69 -16.42 19.62
N ASN A 209 -14.94 -16.33 19.10
CA ASN A 209 -16.06 -15.64 19.73
C ASN A 209 -15.69 -14.22 20.22
N GLN A 210 -14.95 -13.49 19.39
CA GLN A 210 -14.45 -12.16 19.71
C GLN A 210 -15.31 -11.07 19.07
N VAL A 211 -15.60 -10.03 19.85
CA VAL A 211 -16.08 -8.74 19.33
C VAL A 211 -15.05 -7.68 19.73
N ALA A 212 -14.63 -6.87 18.78
CA ALA A 212 -13.77 -5.71 19.01
C ALA A 212 -14.54 -4.43 18.69
N LEU A 213 -14.41 -3.43 19.54
CA LEU A 213 -14.93 -2.08 19.36
C LEU A 213 -13.76 -1.11 19.48
N ASP A 214 -13.65 -0.21 18.52
CA ASP A 214 -12.70 0.89 18.52
C ASP A 214 -13.48 2.17 18.24
N VAL A 215 -13.37 3.17 19.11
CA VAL A 215 -14.11 4.43 19.01
C VAL A 215 -13.17 5.58 19.34
N SER A 216 -13.16 6.59 18.51
CA SER A 216 -12.32 7.77 18.73
C SER A 216 -13.10 9.07 18.68
N ALA A 217 -12.55 10.12 19.28
CA ALA A 217 -13.06 11.48 19.17
C ALA A 217 -11.93 12.50 19.34
N GLY A 218 -11.92 13.52 18.49
CA GLY A 218 -10.85 14.52 18.46
C GLY A 218 -11.30 15.93 18.09
N ASN A 219 -10.30 16.81 17.94
CA ASN A 219 -10.53 18.12 17.33
C ASN A 219 -10.94 17.95 15.86
N PHE A 220 -11.40 19.03 15.20
CA PHE A 220 -11.99 19.00 13.86
C PHE A 220 -13.18 18.04 13.73
N GLY A 221 -13.93 17.78 14.82
CA GLY A 221 -15.05 16.86 14.81
C GLY A 221 -14.67 15.41 14.41
N GLN A 222 -13.38 15.08 14.48
CA GLN A 222 -12.86 13.77 14.07
C GLN A 222 -13.46 12.64 14.90
N THR A 223 -13.95 11.62 14.21
CA THR A 223 -14.25 10.31 14.77
C THR A 223 -13.82 9.21 13.81
N ASN A 224 -13.42 8.07 14.34
CA ASN A 224 -13.08 6.89 13.59
C ASN A 224 -13.60 5.69 14.41
N ASP A 225 -14.78 5.21 14.05
CA ASP A 225 -15.54 4.24 14.80
C ASP A 225 -15.54 2.90 14.07
N TYR A 226 -15.23 1.85 14.78
CA TYR A 226 -15.08 0.53 14.19
C TYR A 226 -15.62 -0.56 15.12
N VAL A 227 -16.28 -1.54 14.53
CA VAL A 227 -16.70 -2.76 15.21
C VAL A 227 -16.40 -3.97 14.36
N SER A 228 -15.87 -5.01 14.98
CA SER A 228 -15.69 -6.30 14.29
C SER A 228 -16.14 -7.48 15.13
N VAL A 229 -16.49 -8.56 14.45
CA VAL A 229 -16.84 -9.85 15.03
C VAL A 229 -16.09 -10.96 14.33
N ALA A 230 -15.52 -11.88 15.09
CA ALA A 230 -14.74 -13.00 14.58
C ALA A 230 -14.96 -14.26 15.39
N SER A 231 -15.08 -15.37 14.71
CA SER A 231 -15.15 -16.70 15.34
C SER A 231 -14.81 -17.79 14.34
N HIS A 232 -14.60 -18.99 14.83
CA HIS A 232 -14.34 -20.15 14.00
C HIS A 232 -14.80 -21.47 14.63
N THR A 233 -14.97 -22.44 13.78
CA THR A 233 -14.93 -23.87 14.08
C THR A 233 -13.62 -24.47 13.54
N ASN A 234 -13.46 -25.76 13.54
CA ASN A 234 -12.29 -26.40 12.94
C ASN A 234 -12.21 -26.19 11.41
N GLU A 235 -13.38 -26.10 10.76
CA GLU A 235 -13.46 -26.06 9.28
C GLU A 235 -13.86 -24.68 8.74
N PHE A 236 -14.63 -23.91 9.50
CA PHE A 236 -15.18 -22.64 9.05
C PHE A 236 -14.78 -21.51 9.99
N ALA A 237 -14.38 -20.40 9.39
CA ALA A 237 -14.10 -19.17 10.12
C ALA A 237 -14.78 -17.99 9.45
N TYR A 238 -15.15 -16.99 10.24
CA TYR A 238 -15.66 -15.72 9.77
C TYR A 238 -15.03 -14.57 10.54
N TYR A 239 -14.79 -13.51 9.80
CA TYR A 239 -14.46 -12.20 10.29
C TYR A 239 -15.35 -11.20 9.56
N ALA A 240 -15.96 -10.26 10.27
CA ALA A 240 -16.75 -9.20 9.67
C ALA A 240 -16.56 -7.91 10.47
N SER A 241 -16.53 -6.78 9.79
CA SER A 241 -16.42 -5.46 10.42
C SER A 241 -17.33 -4.43 9.77
N ALA A 242 -17.60 -3.37 10.54
CA ALA A 242 -18.25 -2.15 10.07
C ALA A 242 -17.47 -0.95 10.62
N ALA A 243 -17.29 0.07 9.79
CA ALA A 243 -16.56 1.27 10.12
C ALA A 243 -17.34 2.52 9.70
N TYR A 244 -17.17 3.58 10.48
CA TYR A 244 -17.62 4.93 10.17
C TYR A 244 -16.50 5.91 10.53
N ASN A 245 -16.24 6.87 9.67
CA ASN A 245 -15.28 7.93 9.94
C ASN A 245 -15.86 9.29 9.54
N ARG A 246 -15.44 10.33 10.22
CA ARG A 246 -15.73 11.72 9.91
C ARG A 246 -14.62 12.62 10.41
N SER A 247 -14.36 13.69 9.66
CA SER A 247 -13.49 14.80 10.08
C SER A 247 -13.92 16.07 9.37
N ASP A 248 -13.75 17.23 10.02
CA ASP A 248 -13.84 18.54 9.36
C ASP A 248 -12.47 18.96 8.78
N LEU A 249 -11.49 18.06 8.77
CA LEU A 249 -10.18 18.13 8.12
C LEU A 249 -10.02 16.85 7.31
N GLY A 250 -10.25 16.92 6.01
CA GLY A 250 -10.30 15.78 5.11
C GLY A 250 -9.11 15.69 4.17
N LEU A 251 -8.79 16.78 3.49
CA LEU A 251 -7.75 16.89 2.48
C LEU A 251 -6.72 17.95 2.86
N GLN A 252 -5.60 17.97 2.15
CA GLN A 252 -4.59 19.04 2.31
C GLN A 252 -5.16 20.37 1.80
N THR A 253 -5.11 21.40 2.64
CA THR A 253 -5.76 22.68 2.32
C THR A 253 -4.88 23.61 1.48
N PRO A 254 -5.45 24.39 0.55
CA PRO A 254 -4.69 25.36 -0.27
C PRO A 254 -4.24 26.60 0.53
N VAL A 255 -4.83 26.82 1.70
CA VAL A 255 -4.48 27.90 2.64
C VAL A 255 -4.36 27.35 4.03
N SER A 256 -3.75 28.10 4.94
CA SER A 256 -3.55 27.68 6.34
C SER A 256 -4.86 27.54 7.16
N GLN A 257 -5.98 27.94 6.60
CA GLN A 257 -7.30 27.84 7.22
C GLN A 257 -8.04 26.63 6.66
N VAL A 258 -8.68 25.86 7.53
CA VAL A 258 -9.51 24.72 7.14
C VAL A 258 -10.93 25.22 6.86
N ILE A 259 -11.30 25.26 5.61
CA ILE A 259 -12.60 25.77 5.13
C ILE A 259 -13.13 24.81 4.08
N HIS A 260 -14.41 24.39 4.21
CA HIS A 260 -15.04 23.44 3.28
C HIS A 260 -14.17 22.17 3.05
N ASP A 261 -13.87 21.47 4.14
CA ASP A 261 -12.89 20.35 4.12
C ASP A 261 -13.41 19.15 4.92
N GLN A 262 -14.74 18.95 4.93
CA GLN A 262 -15.30 17.82 5.65
C GLN A 262 -15.16 16.53 4.85
N THR A 263 -14.73 15.47 5.52
CA THR A 263 -14.81 14.10 5.02
C THR A 263 -15.74 13.26 5.88
N GLU A 264 -16.44 12.34 5.25
CA GLU A 264 -17.31 11.36 5.90
C GLU A 264 -17.30 10.06 5.10
N GLY A 265 -17.18 8.93 5.79
CA GLY A 265 -17.12 7.63 5.13
C GLY A 265 -17.67 6.49 5.97
N TYR A 266 -18.07 5.42 5.32
CA TYR A 266 -18.47 4.18 5.97
C TYR A 266 -18.06 2.96 5.13
N GLY A 267 -17.75 1.87 5.84
CA GLY A 267 -17.30 0.64 5.22
C GLY A 267 -17.84 -0.60 5.92
N LEU A 268 -18.00 -1.66 5.13
CA LEU A 268 -18.28 -3.00 5.58
C LEU A 268 -17.22 -3.93 4.98
N PHE A 269 -16.67 -4.80 5.79
CA PHE A 269 -15.68 -5.79 5.34
C PHE A 269 -16.03 -7.18 5.86
N THR A 270 -15.71 -8.24 5.10
CA THR A 270 -15.86 -9.63 5.54
C THR A 270 -14.78 -10.52 4.95
N ASN A 271 -14.34 -11.50 5.75
CA ASN A 271 -13.47 -12.59 5.34
C ASN A 271 -14.05 -13.91 5.86
N LEU A 272 -14.62 -14.69 4.95
CA LEU A 272 -15.18 -16.01 5.22
C LEU A 272 -14.21 -17.07 4.72
N GLN A 273 -13.88 -18.05 5.55
CA GLN A 273 -12.93 -19.10 5.21
C GLN A 273 -13.52 -20.48 5.50
N TYR A 274 -13.36 -21.40 4.58
CA TYR A 274 -13.82 -22.77 4.72
C TYR A 274 -12.72 -23.75 4.32
N ARG A 275 -12.43 -24.72 5.19
CA ARG A 275 -11.40 -25.73 5.04
C ARG A 275 -12.06 -27.12 5.08
N PRO A 276 -12.64 -27.59 3.97
CA PRO A 276 -13.37 -28.86 3.93
C PRO A 276 -12.44 -30.07 4.11
N SER A 277 -11.16 -29.91 3.87
CA SER A 277 -10.16 -30.97 3.99
C SER A 277 -8.80 -30.43 4.39
N GLY A 278 -7.84 -31.30 4.67
CA GLY A 278 -6.44 -30.90 4.88
C GLY A 278 -5.73 -30.43 3.60
N GLN A 279 -6.36 -30.53 2.45
CA GLN A 279 -5.78 -30.14 1.16
C GLN A 279 -6.47 -28.93 0.54
N ASP A 280 -7.70 -28.59 0.97
CA ASP A 280 -8.51 -27.56 0.37
C ASP A 280 -8.76 -26.40 1.33
N ALA A 281 -8.63 -25.19 0.83
CA ALA A 281 -9.03 -23.97 1.51
C ALA A 281 -9.79 -23.07 0.54
N VAL A 282 -10.95 -22.59 0.96
CA VAL A 282 -11.77 -21.63 0.21
C VAL A 282 -11.89 -20.38 1.04
N SER A 283 -11.72 -19.22 0.43
CA SER A 283 -11.94 -17.92 1.08
C SER A 283 -12.80 -17.02 0.22
N LEU A 284 -13.65 -16.24 0.88
CA LEU A 284 -14.38 -15.13 0.30
C LEU A 284 -14.06 -13.87 1.08
N VAL A 285 -13.38 -12.94 0.43
CA VAL A 285 -13.12 -11.59 0.97
C VAL A 285 -13.99 -10.60 0.22
N ALA A 286 -14.72 -9.74 0.92
CA ALA A 286 -15.54 -8.73 0.29
C ALA A 286 -15.53 -7.43 1.11
N GLN A 287 -15.59 -6.30 0.39
CA GLN A 287 -15.66 -4.96 0.94
C GLN A 287 -16.72 -4.14 0.21
N LEU A 288 -17.39 -3.29 0.98
CA LEU A 288 -18.21 -2.19 0.48
C LEU A 288 -17.75 -0.93 1.22
N ARG A 289 -17.32 0.08 0.49
CA ARG A 289 -16.88 1.34 1.06
C ARG A 289 -17.40 2.52 0.25
N GLN A 290 -17.77 3.58 0.95
CA GLN A 290 -18.15 4.88 0.37
C GLN A 290 -17.57 5.99 1.24
N ASP A 291 -17.04 7.02 0.56
CA ASP A 291 -16.50 8.23 1.17
C ASP A 291 -17.02 9.45 0.42
N GLN A 292 -17.12 10.54 1.13
CA GLN A 292 -17.43 11.85 0.58
C GLN A 292 -16.43 12.86 1.14
N TYR A 293 -15.91 13.68 0.25
CA TYR A 293 -14.98 14.77 0.55
C TYR A 293 -15.56 16.09 0.09
N GLN A 294 -15.46 17.12 0.92
CA GLN A 294 -15.52 18.50 0.46
C GLN A 294 -14.11 18.87 -0.02
N ILE A 295 -14.04 19.56 -1.15
CA ILE A 295 -12.76 20.07 -1.66
C ILE A 295 -12.46 21.40 -0.96
N PRO A 296 -11.27 21.55 -0.33
CA PRO A 296 -10.98 22.71 0.49
C PRO A 296 -10.98 24.03 -0.31
N ASP A 297 -11.63 25.06 0.24
CA ASP A 297 -11.72 26.39 -0.36
C ASP A 297 -10.48 27.26 -0.08
N CYS A 298 -10.15 28.14 -1.02
CA CYS A 298 -9.23 29.24 -0.85
C CYS A 298 -9.93 30.52 -0.35
N THR A 299 -9.26 31.31 0.46
CA THR A 299 -9.76 32.60 0.96
C THR A 299 -9.07 33.82 0.36
N GLU A 300 -7.97 33.62 -0.34
CA GLU A 300 -7.16 34.67 -0.93
C GLU A 300 -6.46 34.20 -2.20
N PRO A 301 -6.19 35.10 -3.18
CA PRO A 301 -5.49 34.72 -4.40
C PRO A 301 -4.08 34.19 -4.06
N LEU A 302 -3.73 33.07 -4.67
CA LEU A 302 -2.37 32.52 -4.61
C LEU A 302 -1.51 33.11 -5.73
N GLU A 303 -0.19 33.08 -5.59
CA GLU A 303 0.72 33.73 -6.54
C GLU A 303 0.57 33.19 -7.96
N ASN A 304 0.33 31.88 -8.10
CA ASN A 304 0.15 31.22 -9.39
C ASN A 304 -1.30 30.84 -9.68
N ASP A 305 -2.20 31.09 -8.74
CA ASP A 305 -3.61 30.80 -8.88
C ASP A 305 -4.44 32.04 -8.48
N PRO A 306 -4.62 32.97 -9.43
CA PRO A 306 -5.41 34.19 -9.18
C PRO A 306 -6.90 33.92 -9.01
N TYR A 307 -7.38 32.72 -9.36
CA TYR A 307 -8.77 32.30 -9.27
C TYR A 307 -9.10 31.58 -7.98
N CYS A 308 -8.10 31.20 -7.18
CA CYS A 308 -8.28 30.62 -5.85
C CYS A 308 -8.85 31.67 -4.86
N VAL A 309 -10.03 32.17 -5.15
CA VAL A 309 -10.71 33.19 -4.35
C VAL A 309 -12.19 32.87 -4.29
N GLY A 310 -12.65 32.24 -3.24
CA GLY A 310 -14.08 32.05 -3.08
C GLY A 310 -14.43 30.80 -2.27
N GLN A 311 -15.73 30.60 -2.17
CA GLN A 311 -16.32 29.38 -1.63
C GLN A 311 -16.95 28.65 -2.79
N TYR A 312 -16.25 27.70 -3.34
CA TYR A 312 -16.67 27.01 -4.56
C TYR A 312 -17.73 25.94 -4.27
N GLY A 313 -17.59 25.25 -3.13
CA GLY A 313 -18.56 24.28 -2.68
C GLY A 313 -18.45 22.92 -3.39
N ASP A 314 -17.26 22.60 -3.88
CA ASP A 314 -16.96 21.38 -4.61
C ASP A 314 -17.00 20.14 -3.70
N VAL A 315 -17.50 19.05 -4.24
CA VAL A 315 -17.65 17.79 -3.50
C VAL A 315 -17.23 16.62 -4.38
N GLN A 316 -16.47 15.71 -3.80
CA GLN A 316 -16.15 14.43 -4.40
C GLN A 316 -16.77 13.28 -3.58
N LYS A 317 -17.37 12.30 -4.28
CA LYS A 317 -17.89 11.07 -3.69
C LYS A 317 -17.20 9.89 -4.31
N GLU A 318 -16.76 8.98 -3.47
CA GLU A 318 -16.04 7.78 -3.89
C GLU A 318 -16.74 6.52 -3.40
N ALA A 319 -16.64 5.46 -4.18
CA ALA A 319 -17.03 4.12 -3.76
C ALA A 319 -15.98 3.11 -4.23
N ASP A 320 -15.57 2.23 -3.32
CA ASP A 320 -14.68 1.11 -3.61
C ASP A 320 -15.30 -0.18 -3.07
N ASN A 321 -15.68 -1.07 -3.97
CA ASN A 321 -16.36 -2.31 -3.63
C ASN A 321 -15.68 -3.47 -4.34
N PHE A 322 -15.27 -4.48 -3.60
CA PHE A 322 -14.70 -5.68 -4.20
C PHE A 322 -15.23 -6.97 -3.57
N ALA A 323 -15.12 -8.04 -4.33
CA ALA A 323 -15.34 -9.41 -3.87
C ALA A 323 -14.29 -10.31 -4.49
N LEU A 324 -13.63 -11.11 -3.66
CA LEU A 324 -12.59 -12.05 -4.05
C LEU A 324 -12.94 -13.43 -3.51
N LEU A 325 -13.17 -14.40 -4.40
CA LEU A 325 -13.34 -15.80 -4.08
C LEU A 325 -12.09 -16.56 -4.49
N SER A 326 -11.41 -17.19 -3.55
CA SER A 326 -10.21 -17.98 -3.80
C SER A 326 -10.36 -19.41 -3.31
N TRP A 327 -9.83 -20.35 -4.08
CA TRP A 327 -9.68 -21.75 -3.71
C TRP A 327 -8.22 -22.16 -3.87
N ALA A 328 -7.63 -22.67 -2.80
CA ALA A 328 -6.29 -23.25 -2.81
C ALA A 328 -6.39 -24.76 -2.62
N HIS A 329 -5.73 -25.51 -3.50
CA HIS A 329 -5.60 -26.96 -3.41
C HIS A 329 -4.15 -27.40 -3.32
N THR A 330 -3.83 -28.16 -2.28
CA THR A 330 -2.52 -28.72 -2.05
C THR A 330 -2.47 -30.17 -2.54
N PHE A 331 -1.92 -30.41 -3.72
CA PHE A 331 -1.73 -31.77 -4.26
C PHE A 331 -0.70 -32.57 -3.47
N THR A 332 0.40 -31.93 -3.15
CA THR A 332 1.49 -32.45 -2.32
C THR A 332 2.08 -31.29 -1.50
N SER A 333 2.99 -31.57 -0.55
CA SER A 333 3.72 -30.52 0.18
C SER A 333 4.41 -29.49 -0.72
N ASP A 334 4.70 -29.88 -1.96
CA ASP A 334 5.51 -29.10 -2.89
C ASP A 334 4.71 -28.61 -4.12
N VAL A 335 3.42 -28.90 -4.19
CA VAL A 335 2.56 -28.51 -5.33
C VAL A 335 1.25 -27.93 -4.83
N VAL A 336 1.05 -26.64 -5.08
CA VAL A 336 -0.17 -25.90 -4.70
C VAL A 336 -0.72 -25.17 -5.91
N LEU A 337 -2.03 -25.34 -6.13
CA LEU A 337 -2.81 -24.57 -7.09
C LEU A 337 -3.66 -23.56 -6.33
N THR A 338 -3.66 -22.32 -6.77
CA THR A 338 -4.58 -21.28 -6.29
C THR A 338 -5.40 -20.76 -7.47
N SER A 339 -6.73 -20.87 -7.35
CA SER A 339 -7.70 -20.37 -8.33
C SER A 339 -8.51 -19.26 -7.68
N SER A 340 -8.57 -18.10 -8.31
CA SER A 340 -9.25 -16.94 -7.75
C SER A 340 -10.13 -16.28 -8.80
N LEU A 341 -11.31 -15.84 -8.36
CA LEU A 341 -12.21 -15.01 -9.14
C LEU A 341 -12.44 -13.70 -8.37
N PHE A 342 -12.44 -12.58 -9.07
CA PHE A 342 -12.67 -11.30 -8.45
C PHE A 342 -13.63 -10.41 -9.25
N TYR A 343 -14.30 -9.56 -8.50
CA TYR A 343 -15.08 -8.44 -8.99
C TYR A 343 -14.62 -7.19 -8.24
N HIS A 344 -14.36 -6.11 -8.96
CA HIS A 344 -14.06 -4.81 -8.38
C HIS A 344 -14.91 -3.74 -9.05
N PHE A 345 -15.45 -2.83 -8.26
CA PHE A 345 -16.16 -1.65 -8.71
C PHE A 345 -15.60 -0.44 -7.99
N ALA A 346 -15.04 0.48 -8.75
CA ALA A 346 -14.61 1.78 -8.28
C ALA A 346 -15.48 2.88 -8.91
N ARG A 347 -15.77 3.94 -8.16
CA ARG A 347 -16.55 5.10 -8.62
C ARG A 347 -15.98 6.36 -7.96
N GLY A 348 -15.84 7.41 -8.77
CA GLY A 348 -15.54 8.77 -8.34
C GLY A 348 -16.50 9.74 -9.01
N ASP A 349 -17.22 10.54 -8.22
CA ASP A 349 -18.13 11.57 -8.70
C ASP A 349 -17.65 12.91 -8.15
N TYR A 350 -17.16 13.76 -9.02
CA TYR A 350 -16.84 15.15 -8.72
C TYR A 350 -17.97 16.06 -9.18
N ASP A 351 -18.47 16.90 -8.26
CA ASP A 351 -19.48 17.91 -8.50
C ASP A 351 -18.90 19.30 -8.17
N GLY A 352 -18.58 20.10 -9.18
CA GLY A 352 -18.10 21.48 -9.04
C GLY A 352 -19.16 22.42 -8.51
N GLY A 353 -18.78 23.41 -7.75
CA GLY A 353 -19.64 24.39 -7.12
C GLY A 353 -20.19 25.43 -8.11
N GLY A 354 -21.30 26.06 -7.76
CA GLY A 354 -21.95 27.04 -8.62
C GLY A 354 -21.17 28.35 -8.79
N GLU A 355 -20.18 28.59 -7.96
CA GLU A 355 -19.35 29.81 -7.95
C GLU A 355 -17.97 29.61 -8.58
N ASP A 356 -17.69 28.41 -9.10
CA ASP A 356 -16.41 28.09 -9.74
C ASP A 356 -16.14 29.03 -10.91
N TYR A 357 -14.88 29.39 -11.07
CA TYR A 357 -14.40 30.26 -12.12
C TYR A 357 -13.01 29.84 -12.62
N PRO A 358 -12.74 29.78 -13.91
CA PRO A 358 -13.59 30.18 -15.07
C PRO A 358 -14.57 29.10 -15.53
N THR A 359 -14.57 27.92 -14.92
CA THR A 359 -15.38 26.78 -15.36
C THR A 359 -16.07 26.11 -14.18
N ILE A 360 -17.29 25.64 -14.39
CA ILE A 360 -17.98 24.68 -13.53
C ILE A 360 -17.86 23.32 -14.19
N THR A 361 -17.27 22.38 -13.50
CA THR A 361 -17.00 21.03 -14.01
C THR A 361 -17.76 19.99 -13.18
N THR A 362 -18.33 19.01 -13.85
CA THR A 362 -18.92 17.83 -13.22
C THR A 362 -18.36 16.60 -13.93
N TYR A 363 -17.83 15.66 -13.17
CA TYR A 363 -17.29 14.44 -13.73
C TYR A 363 -17.68 13.25 -12.86
N HIS A 364 -18.55 12.41 -13.39
CA HIS A 364 -18.95 11.18 -12.76
C HIS A 364 -18.35 10.02 -13.54
N HIS A 365 -17.52 9.22 -12.89
CA HIS A 365 -16.89 8.08 -13.54
C HIS A 365 -16.94 6.83 -12.66
N SER A 366 -16.98 5.68 -13.30
CA SER A 366 -16.91 4.40 -12.62
C SER A 366 -16.23 3.36 -13.49
N SER A 367 -15.57 2.41 -12.83
CA SER A 367 -14.91 1.28 -13.47
C SER A 367 -15.38 -0.03 -12.86
N GLN A 368 -15.65 -1.01 -13.69
CA GLN A 368 -16.00 -2.37 -13.28
C GLN A 368 -14.98 -3.34 -13.85
N TYR A 369 -14.50 -4.23 -12.98
CA TYR A 369 -13.55 -5.28 -13.35
C TYR A 369 -14.13 -6.64 -12.97
N GLU A 370 -14.06 -7.58 -13.88
CA GLU A 370 -14.43 -8.97 -13.67
C GLU A 370 -13.30 -9.85 -14.17
N GLY A 371 -12.74 -10.68 -13.29
CA GLY A 371 -11.56 -11.43 -13.67
C GLY A 371 -11.24 -12.62 -12.80
N GLY A 372 -10.09 -13.22 -13.11
CA GLY A 372 -9.56 -14.34 -12.34
C GLY A 372 -8.06 -14.53 -12.53
N LYS A 373 -7.48 -15.20 -11.55
CA LYS A 373 -6.05 -15.56 -11.51
C LYS A 373 -5.93 -17.05 -11.19
N GLU A 374 -5.16 -17.75 -11.99
CA GLU A 374 -4.72 -19.12 -11.72
C GLU A 374 -3.22 -19.13 -11.48
N ASN A 375 -2.80 -19.72 -10.39
CA ASN A 375 -1.39 -19.80 -10.04
C ASN A 375 -1.03 -21.20 -9.55
N LEU A 376 -0.10 -21.85 -10.23
CA LEU A 376 0.44 -23.14 -9.88
C LEU A 376 1.88 -22.99 -9.40
N ARG A 377 2.11 -23.26 -8.11
CA ARG A 377 3.43 -23.28 -7.50
C ARG A 377 3.91 -24.69 -7.31
N MET A 378 5.15 -24.97 -7.73
CA MET A 378 5.76 -26.29 -7.67
C MET A 378 7.19 -26.20 -7.17
N GLY A 379 7.50 -26.96 -6.10
CA GLY A 379 8.85 -27.22 -5.66
C GLY A 379 9.34 -28.57 -6.14
N PHE A 380 10.48 -28.65 -6.78
CA PHE A 380 11.09 -29.94 -7.15
C PHE A 380 12.61 -29.86 -7.12
N SER A 381 13.22 -30.65 -6.30
CA SER A 381 14.69 -30.64 -6.08
C SER A 381 15.19 -29.25 -5.63
N ARG A 382 15.77 -28.46 -6.53
CA ARG A 382 16.34 -27.12 -6.29
C ARG A 382 15.61 -26.03 -7.05
N ASN A 383 14.49 -26.34 -7.68
CA ASN A 383 13.69 -25.39 -8.46
C ASN A 383 12.38 -25.08 -7.73
N HIS A 384 12.01 -23.82 -7.72
CA HIS A 384 10.73 -23.32 -7.26
C HIS A 384 10.07 -22.63 -8.43
N LEU A 385 9.21 -23.36 -9.12
CA LEU A 385 8.52 -22.90 -10.30
C LEU A 385 7.16 -22.30 -9.93
N ASP A 386 6.91 -21.11 -10.44
CA ASP A 386 5.63 -20.41 -10.37
C ASP A 386 5.13 -20.19 -11.81
N VAL A 387 3.94 -20.67 -12.12
CA VAL A 387 3.32 -20.54 -13.44
C VAL A 387 1.89 -20.10 -13.25
N GLY A 388 1.46 -19.08 -13.98
CA GLY A 388 0.09 -18.64 -13.85
C GLY A 388 -0.42 -17.80 -15.01
N ILE A 389 -1.70 -17.49 -14.89
CA ILE A 389 -2.43 -16.61 -15.79
C ILE A 389 -3.31 -15.67 -14.97
N LEU A 390 -3.46 -14.44 -15.44
CA LEU A 390 -4.39 -13.44 -14.95
C LEU A 390 -5.18 -12.91 -16.13
N GLY A 391 -6.48 -12.78 -16.00
CA GLY A 391 -7.28 -12.13 -17.01
C GLY A 391 -8.46 -11.40 -16.40
N PHE A 392 -8.77 -10.22 -16.92
CA PHE A 392 -9.97 -9.49 -16.53
C PHE A 392 -10.54 -8.70 -17.71
N ALA A 393 -11.85 -8.53 -17.69
CA ALA A 393 -12.58 -7.57 -18.50
C ALA A 393 -12.80 -6.31 -17.67
N GLN A 394 -12.78 -5.17 -18.33
CA GLN A 394 -13.03 -3.86 -17.76
C GLN A 394 -14.12 -3.14 -18.56
N GLN A 395 -15.02 -2.48 -17.85
CA GLN A 395 -15.98 -1.55 -18.40
C GLN A 395 -15.93 -0.27 -17.58
N ASP A 396 -15.64 0.84 -18.23
CA ASP A 396 -15.69 2.16 -17.62
C ASP A 396 -16.95 2.89 -18.07
N GLN A 397 -17.40 3.84 -17.27
CA GLN A 397 -18.45 4.79 -17.61
C GLN A 397 -18.00 6.17 -17.16
N ALA A 398 -18.07 7.15 -18.04
CA ALA A 398 -17.72 8.53 -17.75
C ALA A 398 -18.83 9.46 -18.27
N ASP A 399 -19.32 10.31 -17.38
CA ASP A 399 -20.27 11.40 -17.68
C ASP A 399 -19.58 12.72 -17.31
N PHE A 400 -19.21 13.49 -18.34
CA PHE A 400 -18.47 14.73 -18.21
C PHE A 400 -19.31 15.94 -18.62
N ASN A 401 -19.22 17.04 -17.83
CA ASN A 401 -19.85 18.30 -18.17
C ASN A 401 -18.95 19.46 -17.74
N LEU A 402 -18.63 20.33 -18.67
CA LEU A 402 -17.85 21.55 -18.47
C LEU A 402 -18.65 22.75 -18.96
N ALA A 403 -18.90 23.75 -18.10
CA ALA A 403 -19.57 24.99 -18.43
C ALA A 403 -18.63 26.17 -18.13
N PHE A 404 -18.51 27.11 -19.08
CA PHE A 404 -17.72 28.33 -18.92
C PHE A 404 -18.57 29.44 -18.30
N THR A 405 -18.22 29.87 -17.08
CA THR A 405 -18.97 30.90 -16.34
C THR A 405 -18.90 32.27 -16.99
N ASN A 406 -17.82 32.55 -17.75
CA ASN A 406 -17.67 33.78 -18.54
C ASN A 406 -18.35 33.73 -19.91
N ASN A 407 -19.05 32.64 -20.25
CA ASN A 407 -19.68 32.40 -21.56
C ASN A 407 -18.68 32.50 -22.73
N SER A 408 -17.41 32.21 -22.51
CA SER A 408 -16.37 32.27 -23.55
C SER A 408 -16.53 31.18 -24.60
N SER A 409 -17.15 30.06 -24.23
CA SER A 409 -17.42 28.92 -25.10
C SER A 409 -18.73 28.23 -24.74
N PRO A 410 -19.34 27.47 -25.66
CA PRO A 410 -20.50 26.63 -25.35
C PRO A 410 -20.15 25.58 -24.31
N PRO A 411 -21.09 25.13 -23.46
CA PRO A 411 -20.86 24.04 -22.55
C PRO A 411 -20.57 22.76 -23.32
N LEU A 412 -19.61 21.98 -22.80
CA LEU A 412 -19.23 20.65 -23.28
C LEU A 412 -19.94 19.61 -22.42
N LYS A 413 -20.58 18.63 -23.06
CA LYS A 413 -21.23 17.50 -22.37
C LYS A 413 -20.96 16.22 -23.14
N GLU A 414 -20.49 15.22 -22.46
CA GLU A 414 -20.25 13.94 -23.07
C GLU A 414 -20.47 12.78 -22.09
N SER A 415 -20.89 11.65 -22.64
CA SER A 415 -21.09 10.40 -21.90
C SER A 415 -20.57 9.26 -22.73
N GLU A 416 -19.78 8.39 -22.12
CA GLU A 416 -19.16 7.26 -22.78
C GLU A 416 -19.04 6.05 -21.88
N SER A 417 -18.90 4.89 -22.50
CA SER A 417 -18.74 3.62 -21.80
C SER A 417 -17.77 2.71 -22.55
N PRO A 418 -16.47 3.00 -22.47
CA PRO A 418 -15.46 2.17 -23.11
C PRO A 418 -15.31 0.81 -22.41
N THR A 419 -14.93 -0.20 -23.18
CA THR A 419 -14.67 -1.54 -22.68
C THR A 419 -13.30 -2.03 -23.13
N GLY A 420 -12.68 -2.84 -22.30
CA GLY A 420 -11.41 -3.46 -22.61
C GLY A 420 -11.16 -4.73 -21.83
N TRP A 421 -10.01 -5.33 -22.04
CA TRP A 421 -9.58 -6.50 -21.28
C TRP A 421 -8.06 -6.61 -21.25
N LEU A 422 -7.57 -7.25 -20.22
CA LEU A 422 -6.18 -7.60 -20.05
C LEU A 422 -6.03 -9.11 -19.83
N LEU A 423 -5.02 -9.69 -20.49
CA LEU A 423 -4.60 -11.07 -20.26
C LEU A 423 -3.10 -11.09 -20.03
N ALA A 424 -2.66 -11.69 -18.94
CA ALA A 424 -1.26 -11.91 -18.65
C ALA A 424 -0.99 -13.38 -18.33
N ALA A 425 0.18 -13.86 -18.75
CA ALA A 425 0.67 -15.19 -18.40
C ALA A 425 2.13 -15.11 -18.03
N TRP A 426 2.56 -15.92 -17.08
CA TRP A 426 3.94 -15.91 -16.61
C TRP A 426 4.48 -17.30 -16.31
N VAL A 427 5.80 -17.35 -16.33
CA VAL A 427 6.58 -18.44 -15.78
C VAL A 427 7.78 -17.85 -15.05
N GLN A 428 8.02 -18.31 -13.84
CA GLN A 428 9.12 -17.88 -12.98
C GLN A 428 9.75 -19.10 -12.34
N ASP A 429 11.06 -19.25 -12.43
CA ASP A 429 11.81 -20.25 -11.66
C ASP A 429 12.80 -19.57 -10.73
N THR A 430 12.88 -20.06 -9.51
CA THR A 430 13.95 -19.73 -8.56
C THR A 430 14.74 -20.97 -8.29
N PHE A 431 15.98 -20.97 -8.76
CA PHE A 431 16.90 -22.12 -8.72
C PHE A 431 17.93 -21.97 -7.59
N GLU A 432 17.92 -22.88 -6.65
CA GLU A 432 18.93 -23.00 -5.59
C GLU A 432 20.23 -23.60 -6.15
N ALA A 433 21.06 -22.78 -6.79
CA ALA A 433 22.29 -23.24 -7.40
C ALA A 433 23.25 -23.87 -6.35
N THR A 434 23.32 -23.26 -5.18
CA THR A 434 24.00 -23.77 -3.98
C THR A 434 23.25 -23.31 -2.73
N HIS A 435 23.64 -23.80 -1.54
CA HIS A 435 23.08 -23.32 -0.26
C HIS A 435 23.32 -21.83 0.04
N TRP A 436 24.12 -21.14 -0.76
CA TRP A 436 24.44 -19.71 -0.61
C TRP A 436 24.15 -18.89 -1.88
N LEU A 437 23.71 -19.50 -2.98
CA LEU A 437 23.41 -18.82 -4.23
C LEU A 437 22.06 -19.28 -4.79
N ASN A 438 21.14 -18.34 -4.92
CA ASN A 438 19.88 -18.52 -5.61
C ASN A 438 19.86 -17.64 -6.87
N LEU A 439 19.33 -18.18 -7.94
CA LEU A 439 19.15 -17.51 -9.22
C LEU A 439 17.66 -17.53 -9.55
N SER A 440 17.10 -16.41 -9.93
CA SER A 440 15.71 -16.31 -10.38
C SER A 440 15.66 -15.86 -11.84
N ALA A 441 14.79 -16.49 -12.62
CA ALA A 441 14.55 -16.11 -14.00
C ALA A 441 13.07 -16.30 -14.33
N GLY A 442 12.46 -15.29 -14.92
CA GLY A 442 11.06 -15.34 -15.29
C GLY A 442 10.75 -14.47 -16.50
N VAL A 443 9.57 -14.67 -17.01
CA VAL A 443 9.00 -13.85 -18.08
C VAL A 443 7.50 -13.73 -17.88
N ARG A 444 6.98 -12.52 -18.04
CA ARG A 444 5.56 -12.21 -18.11
C ARG A 444 5.23 -11.75 -19.51
N GLN A 445 4.17 -12.27 -20.08
CA GLN A 445 3.59 -11.83 -21.32
C GLN A 445 2.24 -11.20 -21.03
N THR A 446 2.08 -9.93 -21.36
CA THR A 446 0.82 -9.20 -21.18
C THR A 446 0.26 -8.82 -22.54
N TYR A 447 -1.04 -8.94 -22.69
CA TYR A 447 -1.81 -8.45 -23.82
C TYR A 447 -2.95 -7.59 -23.29
N PHE A 448 -3.03 -6.36 -23.80
CA PHE A 448 -4.07 -5.39 -23.45
C PHE A 448 -4.85 -5.02 -24.72
N GLN A 449 -6.16 -4.94 -24.59
CA GLN A 449 -7.05 -4.40 -25.61
C GLN A 449 -8.06 -3.46 -24.97
N GLY A 450 -8.01 -2.24 -25.38
CA GLY A 450 -8.94 -1.17 -25.05
C GLY A 450 -9.06 -0.27 -26.26
N SER A 451 -8.93 1.03 -26.06
CA SER A 451 -8.81 2.04 -27.13
C SER A 451 -7.53 1.87 -27.94
N VAL A 452 -6.47 1.32 -27.35
CA VAL A 452 -5.29 0.80 -28.05
C VAL A 452 -5.16 -0.70 -27.83
N THR A 453 -4.43 -1.37 -28.73
CA THR A 453 -4.09 -2.78 -28.59
C THR A 453 -2.60 -2.90 -28.42
N GLU A 454 -2.18 -3.45 -27.29
CA GLU A 454 -0.76 -3.57 -26.95
C GLU A 454 -0.39 -4.96 -26.45
N ASN A 455 0.89 -5.27 -26.55
CA ASN A 455 1.47 -6.44 -25.92
C ASN A 455 2.85 -6.11 -25.36
N ALA A 456 3.24 -6.81 -24.31
CA ALA A 456 4.53 -6.66 -23.68
C ALA A 456 5.09 -8.03 -23.28
N THR A 457 6.40 -8.16 -23.42
CA THR A 457 7.15 -9.33 -22.96
C THR A 457 8.22 -8.85 -21.99
N ASP A 458 8.08 -9.20 -20.72
CA ASP A 458 8.80 -8.64 -19.61
C ASP A 458 9.69 -9.70 -18.94
N PRO A 459 10.94 -9.86 -19.43
CA PRO A 459 11.91 -10.75 -18.79
C PRO A 459 12.41 -10.17 -17.48
N ARG A 460 12.65 -11.05 -16.50
CA ARG A 460 13.14 -10.71 -15.17
C ARG A 460 14.21 -11.68 -14.73
N LEU A 461 15.31 -11.15 -14.23
CA LEU A 461 16.46 -11.92 -13.78
C LEU A 461 16.88 -11.43 -12.39
N GLY A 462 17.18 -12.36 -11.52
CA GLY A 462 17.62 -12.03 -10.17
C GLY A 462 18.67 -13.01 -9.65
N ALA A 463 19.42 -12.54 -8.67
CA ALA A 463 20.36 -13.38 -7.93
C ALA A 463 20.42 -12.94 -6.46
N THR A 464 20.47 -13.90 -5.55
CA THR A 464 20.77 -13.65 -4.13
C THR A 464 21.94 -14.49 -3.67
N VAL A 465 22.84 -13.84 -2.94
CA VAL A 465 24.04 -14.46 -2.40
C VAL A 465 24.05 -14.31 -0.89
N LEU A 466 23.94 -15.42 -0.18
CA LEU A 466 24.19 -15.49 1.25
C LEU A 466 25.70 -15.59 1.50
N LEU A 467 26.27 -14.60 2.20
CA LEU A 467 27.68 -14.65 2.59
C LEU A 467 27.84 -15.52 3.83
N PRO A 468 28.42 -16.75 3.69
CA PRO A 468 28.62 -17.65 4.84
C PRO A 468 29.45 -16.97 5.94
N ARG A 469 29.13 -17.20 7.22
CA ARG A 469 29.73 -16.66 8.45
C ARG A 469 29.27 -15.22 8.81
N LEU A 470 28.82 -14.40 7.86
CA LEU A 470 28.31 -13.06 8.13
C LEU A 470 26.78 -13.05 8.17
N ASP A 471 26.14 -14.07 7.57
CA ASP A 471 24.70 -14.15 7.33
C ASP A 471 24.16 -12.94 6.53
N TRP A 472 25.04 -12.23 5.82
CA TRP A 472 24.66 -11.11 4.97
C TRP A 472 24.10 -11.62 3.65
N VAL A 473 23.06 -10.96 3.15
CA VAL A 473 22.49 -11.27 1.84
C VAL A 473 22.73 -10.12 0.89
N LEU A 474 23.36 -10.42 -0.24
CA LEU A 474 23.45 -9.55 -1.40
C LEU A 474 22.36 -9.95 -2.38
N SER A 475 21.66 -8.99 -2.95
CA SER A 475 20.70 -9.20 -4.04
C SER A 475 21.04 -8.33 -5.24
N ALA A 476 20.73 -8.83 -6.43
CA ALA A 476 20.83 -8.11 -7.67
C ALA A 476 19.64 -8.49 -8.55
N PHE A 477 19.03 -7.51 -9.18
CA PHE A 477 17.87 -7.68 -10.04
C PHE A 477 18.00 -6.83 -11.30
N TRP A 478 17.48 -7.36 -12.40
CA TRP A 478 17.20 -6.68 -13.64
C TRP A 478 15.88 -7.19 -14.20
N GLY A 479 14.98 -6.29 -14.58
CA GLY A 479 13.70 -6.69 -15.17
C GLY A 479 13.06 -5.59 -15.99
N LYS A 480 12.04 -6.02 -16.74
CA LYS A 480 11.13 -5.14 -17.47
C LYS A 480 9.73 -5.28 -16.94
N TYR A 481 8.97 -4.18 -17.03
CA TYR A 481 7.58 -4.10 -16.61
C TYR A 481 6.77 -3.37 -17.67
N TYR A 482 5.49 -3.65 -17.68
CA TYR A 482 4.50 -2.98 -18.52
C TYR A 482 3.27 -2.64 -17.68
N GLN A 483 2.82 -1.41 -17.80
CA GLN A 483 1.57 -0.93 -17.25
C GLN A 483 0.63 -0.54 -18.39
N ALA A 484 -0.59 -1.10 -18.38
CA ALA A 484 -1.60 -0.79 -19.37
C ALA A 484 -2.14 0.64 -19.20
N PRO A 485 -2.52 1.32 -20.29
CA PRO A 485 -3.16 2.62 -20.19
C PRO A 485 -4.59 2.47 -19.68
N PRO A 486 -5.14 3.49 -18.97
CA PRO A 486 -6.54 3.51 -18.59
C PRO A 486 -7.46 3.57 -19.82
N LEU A 487 -8.68 3.06 -19.72
CA LEU A 487 -9.63 3.01 -20.83
C LEU A 487 -10.27 4.38 -21.12
N GLU A 488 -10.72 5.07 -20.09
CA GLU A 488 -11.55 6.27 -20.20
C GLU A 488 -10.82 7.49 -20.76
N THR A 489 -9.50 7.49 -20.74
CA THR A 489 -8.69 8.65 -21.13
C THR A 489 -8.50 8.84 -22.64
N LEU A 490 -9.14 8.03 -23.43
CA LEU A 490 -8.94 8.03 -24.88
C LEU A 490 -10.11 8.62 -25.66
N SER A 491 -11.05 9.22 -24.99
CA SER A 491 -12.37 9.41 -25.55
C SER A 491 -12.83 10.85 -25.59
N GLY A 492 -13.97 10.97 -26.18
CA GLY A 492 -14.77 12.08 -26.62
C GLY A 492 -14.59 13.41 -25.92
N PRO A 493 -14.83 13.58 -24.61
CA PRO A 493 -14.80 14.89 -23.97
C PRO A 493 -13.46 15.59 -24.12
N LEU A 494 -12.36 14.86 -23.98
CA LEU A 494 -11.02 15.41 -24.09
C LEU A 494 -10.64 15.73 -25.53
N VAL A 495 -11.09 14.93 -26.49
CA VAL A 495 -10.89 15.23 -27.93
C VAL A 495 -11.68 16.47 -28.33
N GLU A 496 -12.91 16.64 -27.86
CA GLU A 496 -13.71 17.85 -28.10
C GLU A 496 -13.10 19.07 -27.42
N TYR A 497 -12.68 18.95 -26.15
CA TYR A 497 -11.98 20.02 -25.44
C TYR A 497 -10.69 20.42 -26.15
N ALA A 498 -9.86 19.45 -26.58
CA ALA A 498 -8.66 19.71 -27.33
C ALA A 498 -8.96 20.44 -28.65
N THR A 499 -10.00 20.02 -29.37
CA THR A 499 -10.43 20.68 -30.60
C THR A 499 -10.91 22.11 -30.35
N ALA A 500 -11.68 22.32 -29.28
CA ALA A 500 -12.20 23.65 -28.90
C ALA A 500 -11.10 24.60 -28.41
N SER A 501 -10.04 24.05 -27.79
CA SER A 501 -8.93 24.82 -27.21
C SER A 501 -7.74 25.02 -28.16
N ASP A 502 -7.80 24.52 -29.41
CA ASP A 502 -6.68 24.47 -30.37
C ASP A 502 -5.45 23.72 -29.80
N THR A 503 -5.72 22.70 -28.97
CA THR A 503 -4.71 21.78 -28.42
C THR A 503 -4.80 20.44 -29.13
N ALA A 504 -3.81 19.56 -28.94
CA ALA A 504 -3.81 18.22 -29.51
C ALA A 504 -4.11 17.20 -28.42
N PHE A 505 -4.85 16.14 -28.76
CA PHE A 505 -5.01 14.97 -27.95
C PHE A 505 -4.37 13.78 -28.62
N LEU A 506 -3.47 13.08 -27.91
CA LEU A 506 -2.76 11.90 -28.38
C LEU A 506 -3.26 10.66 -27.62
N PRO A 507 -3.39 9.50 -28.30
CA PRO A 507 -3.70 8.26 -27.60
C PRO A 507 -2.67 7.96 -26.52
N LEU A 508 -3.14 7.51 -25.34
CA LEU A 508 -2.25 7.02 -24.30
C LEU A 508 -1.74 5.62 -24.66
N HIS A 509 -0.47 5.44 -24.52
CA HIS A 509 0.21 4.16 -24.66
C HIS A 509 0.71 3.69 -23.29
N GLY A 510 0.80 2.37 -23.09
CA GLY A 510 1.24 1.81 -21.84
C GLY A 510 2.68 2.19 -21.48
N GLU A 511 2.91 2.43 -20.21
CA GLU A 511 4.23 2.69 -19.65
C GLU A 511 5.08 1.41 -19.69
N ARG A 512 6.37 1.57 -19.96
CA ARG A 512 7.34 0.47 -20.02
C ARG A 512 8.59 0.83 -19.26
N ASP A 513 8.88 0.03 -18.25
CA ASP A 513 9.98 0.25 -17.35
C ASP A 513 11.10 -0.75 -17.53
N THR A 514 12.31 -0.29 -17.32
CA THR A 514 13.49 -1.14 -17.13
C THR A 514 14.11 -0.83 -15.79
N GLU A 515 14.06 -1.78 -14.88
CA GLU A 515 14.60 -1.63 -13.52
C GLU A 515 15.91 -2.40 -13.35
N ARG A 516 16.83 -1.78 -12.60
CA ARG A 516 18.05 -2.40 -12.05
C ARG A 516 18.12 -2.11 -10.58
N GLN A 517 18.32 -3.14 -9.78
CA GLN A 517 18.34 -3.02 -8.33
C GLN A 517 19.45 -3.84 -7.71
N PHE A 518 20.07 -3.31 -6.67
CA PHE A 518 21.07 -3.99 -5.85
C PHE A 518 20.73 -3.80 -4.38
N GLY A 519 20.70 -4.89 -3.63
CA GLY A 519 20.37 -4.91 -2.22
C GLY A 519 21.46 -5.53 -1.38
N LEU A 520 21.54 -5.07 -0.13
CA LEU A 520 22.36 -5.65 0.92
C LEU A 520 21.53 -5.72 2.20
N THR A 521 21.36 -6.91 2.75
CA THR A 521 20.70 -7.10 4.04
C THR A 521 21.67 -7.66 5.06
N ILE A 522 21.71 -7.03 6.24
CA ILE A 522 22.61 -7.34 7.35
C ILE A 522 21.77 -7.66 8.58
N PRO A 523 21.60 -8.94 8.94
CA PRO A 523 21.05 -9.31 10.23
C PRO A 523 22.16 -9.30 11.28
N VAL A 524 22.04 -8.47 12.30
CA VAL A 524 23.04 -8.39 13.38
C VAL A 524 22.37 -8.27 14.75
N ASN A 525 22.60 -9.26 15.61
CA ASN A 525 22.06 -9.29 16.99
C ASN A 525 20.53 -9.03 17.07
N GLY A 526 19.77 -9.53 16.08
CA GLY A 526 18.31 -9.34 15.99
C GLY A 526 17.89 -8.03 15.30
N TRP A 527 18.82 -7.12 14.99
CA TRP A 527 18.56 -6.01 14.09
C TRP A 527 18.51 -6.50 12.65
N SER A 528 17.64 -5.89 11.86
CA SER A 528 17.61 -6.01 10.40
C SER A 528 17.99 -4.67 9.81
N ILE A 529 19.01 -4.64 8.98
CA ILE A 529 19.47 -3.47 8.24
C ILE A 529 19.45 -3.86 6.77
N GLU A 530 18.66 -3.15 5.98
CA GLU A 530 18.57 -3.35 4.52
C GLU A 530 18.94 -2.05 3.82
N ALA A 531 19.85 -2.13 2.86
CA ALA A 531 20.22 -1.03 1.97
C ALA A 531 19.94 -1.46 0.53
N VAL A 532 19.28 -0.59 -0.23
CA VAL A 532 18.92 -0.82 -1.64
C VAL A 532 19.37 0.34 -2.49
N TYR A 533 19.92 0.06 -3.66
CA TYR A 533 20.14 1.02 -4.73
C TYR A 533 19.32 0.58 -5.94
N PHE A 534 18.58 1.51 -6.54
CA PHE A 534 17.72 1.23 -7.68
C PHE A 534 17.84 2.30 -8.76
N VAL A 535 17.55 1.89 -10.00
CA VAL A 535 17.41 2.76 -11.17
C VAL A 535 16.27 2.21 -12.01
N THR A 536 15.28 3.05 -12.29
CA THR A 536 14.16 2.78 -13.19
C THR A 536 14.23 3.75 -14.36
N GLU A 537 14.26 3.22 -15.57
CA GLU A 537 14.14 3.95 -16.82
C GLU A 537 12.76 3.68 -17.40
N ALA A 538 11.88 4.69 -17.38
CA ALA A 538 10.52 4.60 -17.90
C ALA A 538 10.41 5.21 -19.28
N THR A 539 9.55 4.66 -20.13
CA THR A 539 9.10 5.23 -21.40
C THR A 539 7.59 5.27 -21.45
N ASN A 540 7.00 6.31 -22.01
CA ASN A 540 5.59 6.67 -21.85
C ASN A 540 5.25 6.76 -20.37
N PHE A 541 6.04 7.51 -19.61
CA PHE A 541 5.88 7.67 -18.18
C PHE A 541 4.53 8.31 -17.89
N PHE A 542 3.70 7.65 -17.07
CA PHE A 542 2.40 8.18 -16.69
C PHE A 542 2.54 9.30 -15.69
N ASP A 543 1.91 10.41 -16.01
CA ASP A 543 1.74 11.59 -15.20
C ASP A 543 0.31 12.12 -15.36
N HIS A 544 -0.05 13.21 -14.72
CA HIS A 544 -1.38 13.78 -14.81
C HIS A 544 -1.35 15.31 -14.70
N ASN A 545 -2.38 15.96 -15.23
CA ASN A 545 -2.61 17.39 -15.08
C ASN A 545 -4.05 17.64 -14.63
N PRO A 546 -4.31 18.63 -13.78
CA PRO A 546 -5.68 19.00 -13.42
C PRO A 546 -6.40 19.65 -14.59
N LEU A 547 -7.71 19.52 -14.59
CA LEU A 547 -8.60 20.22 -15.51
C LEU A 547 -9.06 21.55 -14.87
N GLY A 548 -8.39 22.65 -15.20
CA GLY A 548 -8.68 23.97 -14.62
C GLY A 548 -8.52 23.98 -13.10
N GLU A 549 -9.50 24.51 -12.40
CA GLU A 549 -9.56 24.57 -10.93
C GLU A 549 -10.25 23.34 -10.31
N SER A 550 -10.54 22.33 -11.12
CA SER A 550 -11.21 21.14 -10.63
C SER A 550 -10.23 20.11 -10.06
N ASP A 551 -10.73 19.26 -9.15
CA ASP A 551 -9.99 18.09 -8.65
C ASP A 551 -10.07 16.90 -9.63
N ILE A 552 -10.16 17.18 -10.92
CA ILE A 552 -10.18 16.21 -12.00
C ILE A 552 -8.80 16.18 -12.63
N PHE A 553 -8.13 15.04 -12.48
CA PHE A 553 -6.81 14.82 -13.03
C PHE A 553 -6.90 14.05 -14.34
N LEU A 554 -6.30 14.60 -15.38
CA LEU A 554 -6.25 13.98 -16.69
C LEU A 554 -4.90 13.31 -16.88
N PRO A 555 -4.86 11.99 -17.10
CA PRO A 555 -3.58 11.31 -17.33
C PRO A 555 -2.95 11.77 -18.63
N ILE A 556 -1.65 11.96 -18.56
CA ILE A 556 -0.75 12.21 -19.68
C ILE A 556 0.37 11.18 -19.66
N THR A 557 1.09 11.07 -20.76
CA THR A 557 2.37 10.37 -20.79
C THR A 557 3.46 11.26 -21.32
N ASP A 558 4.58 11.31 -20.60
CA ASP A 558 5.83 11.90 -21.04
C ASP A 558 6.67 10.90 -21.86
N GLU A 559 7.58 11.38 -22.68
CA GLU A 559 8.50 10.54 -23.47
C GLU A 559 9.26 9.57 -22.58
N GLY A 560 9.70 10.03 -21.40
CA GLY A 560 10.26 9.14 -20.40
C GLY A 560 10.62 9.81 -19.09
N ALA A 561 10.95 8.97 -18.11
CA ALA A 561 11.47 9.38 -16.82
C ALA A 561 12.69 8.53 -16.42
N LEU A 562 13.56 9.12 -15.63
CA LEU A 562 14.69 8.46 -15.00
C LEU A 562 14.59 8.62 -13.49
N ILE A 563 14.31 7.52 -12.82
CA ILE A 563 14.16 7.48 -11.38
C ILE A 563 15.30 6.65 -10.79
N ARG A 564 15.98 7.19 -9.78
CA ARG A 564 17.11 6.51 -9.14
C ARG A 564 17.20 6.89 -7.68
N GLY A 565 17.57 5.93 -6.84
CA GLY A 565 17.63 6.20 -5.43
C GLY A 565 18.44 5.19 -4.63
N ARG A 566 18.54 5.53 -3.34
CA ARG A 566 19.13 4.71 -2.30
C ARG A 566 18.17 4.68 -1.13
N GLU A 567 17.91 3.49 -0.65
CA GLU A 567 17.02 3.26 0.48
C GLU A 567 17.77 2.60 1.61
N LEU A 568 17.36 2.89 2.84
CA LEU A 568 17.84 2.25 4.04
C LEU A 568 16.65 1.96 4.95
N THR A 569 16.49 0.69 5.30
CA THR A 569 15.54 0.26 6.32
C THR A 569 16.30 -0.32 7.50
N VAL A 570 15.95 0.11 8.71
CA VAL A 570 16.49 -0.45 9.94
C VAL A 570 15.34 -0.82 10.86
N ARG A 571 15.34 -2.05 11.35
CA ARG A 571 14.38 -2.51 12.36
C ARG A 571 15.13 -3.16 13.50
N SER A 572 14.88 -2.68 14.73
CA SER A 572 15.47 -3.27 15.92
C SER A 572 14.70 -4.52 16.37
N PRO A 573 15.33 -5.43 17.13
CA PRO A 573 14.56 -6.34 17.96
C PRO A 573 13.85 -5.54 19.05
N PRO A 574 12.81 -6.09 19.69
CA PRO A 574 12.33 -5.56 20.95
C PRO A 574 13.48 -5.52 21.97
N PHE A 575 13.82 -4.36 22.50
CA PHE A 575 14.87 -4.19 23.48
C PHE A 575 14.33 -3.57 24.77
N TRP A 576 15.15 -3.66 25.82
CA TRP A 576 14.73 -3.16 27.15
C TRP A 576 14.46 -1.64 27.14
N PRO A 577 13.39 -1.17 27.82
CA PRO A 577 12.46 -2.00 28.61
C PRO A 577 11.32 -2.65 27.82
N TYR A 578 11.20 -2.63 26.53
CA TYR A 578 10.19 -3.27 25.68
C TYR A 578 9.88 -2.46 24.42
N GLY A 579 10.83 -1.70 23.95
CA GLY A 579 10.66 -0.86 22.78
C GLY A 579 11.17 -1.51 21.49
N GLN A 580 10.68 -1.03 20.38
CA GLN A 580 11.17 -1.33 19.05
C GLN A 580 11.38 -0.01 18.29
N VAL A 581 12.49 0.08 17.57
CA VAL A 581 12.80 1.19 16.66
C VAL A 581 12.67 0.70 15.24
N HIS A 582 12.06 1.50 14.39
CA HIS A 582 12.14 1.35 12.94
C HIS A 582 12.62 2.67 12.30
N LEU A 583 13.33 2.53 11.20
CA LEU A 583 13.78 3.64 10.37
C LEU A 583 13.57 3.28 8.91
N ALA A 584 12.92 4.16 8.18
CA ALA A 584 12.77 4.13 6.74
C ALA A 584 13.37 5.41 6.15
N TYR A 585 14.38 5.27 5.30
CA TYR A 585 15.04 6.42 4.66
C TYR A 585 15.17 6.17 3.17
N SER A 586 14.85 7.18 2.37
CA SER A 586 15.13 7.22 0.94
C SER A 586 15.84 8.52 0.55
N ASN A 587 16.80 8.40 -0.32
CA ASN A 587 17.37 9.50 -1.09
C ASN A 587 17.22 9.17 -2.56
N GLN A 588 16.40 9.94 -3.28
CA GLN A 588 16.01 9.64 -4.65
C GLN A 588 15.94 10.88 -5.52
N THR A 589 15.92 10.67 -6.83
CA THR A 589 15.63 11.66 -7.86
C THR A 589 14.66 11.08 -8.85
N ALA A 590 13.65 11.85 -9.23
CA ALA A 590 12.72 11.55 -10.29
C ALA A 590 12.76 12.69 -11.33
N ASP A 591 13.37 12.42 -12.47
CA ASP A 591 13.58 13.40 -13.52
C ASP A 591 12.82 12.94 -14.78
N CYS A 592 11.95 13.79 -15.36
CA CYS A 592 11.30 13.55 -16.64
C CYS A 592 12.06 14.20 -17.79
N PHE A 593 11.83 13.72 -19.00
CA PHE A 593 12.43 14.28 -20.22
C PHE A 593 11.55 14.07 -21.45
N GLY A 594 11.77 14.94 -22.45
CA GLY A 594 11.15 14.84 -23.75
C GLY A 594 9.82 15.57 -23.86
N SER A 595 8.98 15.13 -24.77
CA SER A 595 7.68 15.70 -25.08
C SER A 595 6.55 14.83 -24.51
N ILE A 596 5.36 15.41 -24.35
CA ILE A 596 4.14 14.64 -24.08
C ILE A 596 3.90 13.68 -25.24
N THR A 597 3.72 12.41 -24.94
CA THR A 597 3.50 11.32 -25.92
C THR A 597 2.07 10.79 -25.92
N GLY A 598 1.26 11.13 -24.92
CA GLY A 598 -0.14 10.75 -24.82
C GLY A 598 -0.94 11.68 -23.92
N GLY A 599 -2.25 11.69 -24.06
CA GLY A 599 -3.16 12.56 -23.35
C GLY A 599 -3.31 13.94 -23.98
N LEU A 600 -3.76 14.91 -23.19
CA LEU A 600 -3.97 16.29 -23.63
C LEU A 600 -2.62 17.02 -23.71
N VAL A 601 -2.25 17.45 -24.91
CA VAL A 601 -1.00 18.18 -25.13
C VAL A 601 -1.21 19.67 -24.89
N VAL A 602 -0.87 20.13 -23.70
CA VAL A 602 -0.89 21.55 -23.35
C VAL A 602 0.47 22.17 -23.68
N PRO A 603 0.51 23.28 -24.45
CA PRO A 603 1.78 23.94 -24.77
C PRO A 603 2.51 24.43 -23.52
N GLY A 604 3.78 24.06 -23.40
CA GLY A 604 4.64 24.49 -22.28
C GLY A 604 4.70 23.55 -21.08
N THR A 605 3.97 22.44 -21.10
CA THR A 605 3.97 21.45 -20.01
C THR A 605 4.94 20.28 -20.24
N ALA A 606 5.57 20.18 -21.41
CA ALA A 606 6.55 19.14 -21.71
C ALA A 606 7.80 19.26 -20.83
N CYS A 607 8.33 18.12 -20.41
CA CYS A 607 9.55 18.03 -19.57
C CYS A 607 10.81 18.59 -20.24
N GLY A 608 10.91 18.55 -21.56
CA GLY A 608 12.00 19.17 -22.32
C GLY A 608 13.35 18.47 -22.24
N THR A 609 14.41 19.19 -22.70
CA THR A 609 15.80 18.74 -22.67
C THR A 609 16.69 19.91 -22.26
N PRO A 610 17.51 19.83 -21.18
CA PRO A 610 17.82 18.66 -20.36
C PRO A 610 16.65 18.18 -19.50
N PRO A 611 16.73 16.95 -18.91
CA PRO A 611 15.74 16.45 -17.96
C PRO A 611 15.49 17.42 -16.82
N ILE A 612 14.25 17.52 -16.38
CA ILE A 612 13.83 18.34 -15.23
C ILE A 612 13.26 17.44 -14.13
N ALA A 613 13.37 17.89 -12.89
CA ALA A 613 12.74 17.17 -11.78
C ALA A 613 11.22 17.19 -11.94
N LEU A 614 10.59 16.04 -11.70
CA LEU A 614 9.14 15.95 -11.60
C LEU A 614 8.65 16.87 -10.45
N ASP A 615 7.44 17.35 -10.55
CA ASP A 615 6.82 18.21 -9.53
C ASP A 615 6.76 17.54 -8.16
N HIS A 616 6.52 16.25 -8.12
CA HIS A 616 6.55 15.41 -6.92
C HIS A 616 7.94 14.82 -6.60
N ASP A 617 9.04 15.32 -7.17
CA ASP A 617 10.39 14.88 -6.78
C ASP A 617 10.70 15.31 -5.34
N GLN A 618 10.79 14.35 -4.44
CA GLN A 618 11.22 14.55 -3.05
C GLN A 618 12.55 13.86 -2.79
N ARG A 619 13.61 14.64 -2.66
CA ARG A 619 14.99 14.15 -2.60
C ARG A 619 15.29 13.29 -1.40
N ASN A 620 14.72 13.59 -0.24
CA ASN A 620 14.95 12.83 0.97
C ASN A 620 13.66 12.68 1.76
N THR A 621 13.38 11.45 2.16
CA THR A 621 12.34 11.09 3.13
C THR A 621 12.97 10.27 4.23
N LEU A 622 12.75 10.62 5.48
CA LEU A 622 13.19 9.86 6.64
C LEU A 622 12.03 9.73 7.62
N ASN A 623 11.69 8.52 7.98
CA ASN A 623 10.76 8.21 9.07
C ASN A 623 11.50 7.40 10.13
N LEU A 624 11.42 7.87 11.38
CA LEU A 624 12.00 7.23 12.55
C LEU A 624 10.91 7.00 13.58
N GLY A 625 10.49 5.77 13.73
CA GLY A 625 9.48 5.38 14.69
C GLY A 625 10.05 4.65 15.89
N TYR A 626 9.36 4.82 17.03
CA TYR A 626 9.62 4.12 18.27
C TYR A 626 8.33 3.73 18.94
N ASN A 627 8.16 2.43 19.19
CA ASN A 627 7.02 1.86 19.87
C ASN A 627 7.49 1.11 21.11
N THR A 628 6.79 1.26 22.26
CA THR A 628 7.15 0.58 23.50
C THR A 628 5.96 0.33 24.39
N ASP A 629 5.95 -0.84 25.05
CA ASP A 629 5.06 -1.18 26.14
C ASP A 629 5.81 -1.03 27.48
N LEU A 630 5.45 -0.06 28.28
CA LEU A 630 6.05 0.20 29.58
C LEU A 630 5.37 -0.66 30.65
N ALA A 631 6.09 -1.65 31.16
CA ALA A 631 5.66 -2.55 32.24
C ALA A 631 4.28 -3.24 31.99
N GLY A 632 3.89 -3.41 30.71
CA GLY A 632 2.65 -4.08 30.30
C GLY A 632 1.36 -3.32 30.63
N GLN A 633 1.44 -2.03 30.95
CA GLN A 633 0.27 -1.19 31.23
C GLN A 633 0.18 0.08 30.40
N PHE A 634 1.32 0.70 30.10
CA PHE A 634 1.37 1.90 29.27
C PHE A 634 2.07 1.57 27.95
N PHE A 635 1.58 2.12 26.86
CA PHE A 635 2.27 2.07 25.58
C PHE A 635 2.51 3.49 25.07
N ILE A 636 3.58 3.64 24.31
CA ILE A 636 3.97 4.89 23.66
C ILE A 636 4.32 4.53 22.23
N GLY A 637 3.71 5.22 21.28
CA GLY A 637 4.09 5.24 19.87
C GLY A 637 4.60 6.63 19.49
N SER A 638 5.61 6.71 18.66
CA SER A 638 6.07 7.97 18.08
C SER A 638 6.59 7.76 16.68
N ASN A 639 6.39 8.75 15.82
CA ASN A 639 7.03 8.85 14.52
C ASN A 639 7.61 10.25 14.32
N LEU A 640 8.85 10.33 13.85
CA LEU A 640 9.52 11.54 13.43
C LEU A 640 9.77 11.48 11.94
N SER A 641 9.06 12.31 11.18
CA SER A 641 9.20 12.44 9.74
C SER A 641 10.07 13.64 9.39
N VAL A 642 11.08 13.44 8.55
CA VAL A 642 11.98 14.50 8.03
C VAL A 642 11.98 14.42 6.50
N ASN A 643 11.52 15.47 5.86
CA ASN A 643 11.34 15.55 4.42
C ASN A 643 12.10 16.74 3.84
N SER A 644 12.68 16.60 2.65
CA SER A 644 13.45 17.69 2.01
C SER A 644 12.60 18.72 1.28
N GLY A 645 11.28 18.52 1.21
CA GLY A 645 10.38 19.29 0.37
C GLY A 645 10.31 18.76 -1.06
N LEU A 646 9.16 18.95 -1.69
CA LEU A 646 8.92 18.63 -3.11
C LEU A 646 9.56 19.68 -4.04
N SER A 647 9.54 19.41 -5.34
CA SER A 647 9.91 20.41 -6.36
C SER A 647 9.10 21.68 -6.18
N ASN A 648 9.73 22.83 -6.44
CA ASN A 648 9.11 24.14 -6.30
C ASN A 648 8.45 24.55 -7.62
N GLY A 649 7.14 24.47 -7.72
CA GLY A 649 6.36 24.87 -8.90
C GLY A 649 6.51 26.34 -9.27
N TYR A 650 6.96 27.21 -8.35
CA TYR A 650 7.24 28.64 -8.61
C TYR A 650 8.66 28.89 -9.09
N ALA A 651 9.51 27.88 -9.18
CA ALA A 651 10.84 28.03 -9.72
C ALA A 651 10.80 28.37 -11.21
N ALA A 652 11.21 29.58 -11.58
CA ALA A 652 11.12 30.10 -12.94
C ALA A 652 12.49 30.19 -13.65
N PRO A 653 12.53 30.09 -14.99
CA PRO A 653 13.74 30.36 -15.76
C PRO A 653 14.28 31.79 -15.48
N PRO A 654 15.58 32.04 -15.58
CA PRO A 654 16.63 31.10 -16.03
C PRO A 654 17.26 30.28 -14.89
N THR A 655 16.97 30.57 -13.65
CA THR A 655 17.69 30.00 -12.50
C THR A 655 17.04 28.73 -11.95
N TYR A 656 15.71 28.61 -12.02
CA TYR A 656 14.93 27.55 -11.35
C TYR A 656 15.31 27.40 -9.86
N GLU A 657 15.45 28.53 -9.14
CA GLU A 657 15.87 28.57 -7.75
C GLU A 657 14.85 29.30 -6.85
N PRO A 658 14.57 28.79 -5.66
CA PRO A 658 15.00 27.46 -5.16
C PRO A 658 14.29 26.32 -5.89
N SER A 659 15.02 25.27 -6.25
CA SER A 659 14.48 24.16 -7.03
C SER A 659 13.50 23.28 -6.25
N HIS A 660 13.55 23.33 -4.93
CA HIS A 660 12.69 22.57 -4.03
C HIS A 660 12.15 23.46 -2.91
N LEU A 661 11.02 23.11 -2.37
CA LEU A 661 10.44 23.70 -1.17
C LEU A 661 11.33 23.46 0.06
N SER A 662 11.08 24.18 1.13
CA SER A 662 11.86 24.05 2.35
C SER A 662 11.71 22.68 3.00
N SER A 663 12.80 22.14 3.52
CA SER A 663 12.77 20.91 4.33
C SER A 663 11.96 21.11 5.61
N TYR A 664 11.32 20.05 6.08
CA TYR A 664 10.47 20.09 7.25
C TYR A 664 10.59 18.84 8.13
N VAL A 665 10.12 19.00 9.37
CA VAL A 665 10.11 17.94 10.38
C VAL A 665 8.74 17.92 11.04
N ILE A 666 8.10 16.76 11.10
CA ILE A 666 6.84 16.51 11.79
C ILE A 666 7.08 15.45 12.86
N LEU A 667 6.47 15.62 14.02
CA LEU A 667 6.49 14.67 15.12
C LEU A 667 5.07 14.30 15.51
N ASP A 668 4.80 12.99 15.53
CA ASP A 668 3.54 12.40 15.95
C ASP A 668 3.76 11.51 17.18
N LEU A 669 2.80 11.54 18.11
CA LEU A 669 2.89 10.84 19.38
C LEU A 669 1.56 10.19 19.75
N THR A 670 1.64 8.95 20.24
CA THR A 670 0.54 8.26 20.91
C THR A 670 0.97 7.85 22.33
N VAL A 671 0.13 8.08 23.30
CA VAL A 671 0.30 7.57 24.65
C VAL A 671 -0.98 6.88 25.09
N GLY A 672 -0.87 5.63 25.49
CA GLY A 672 -2.02 4.86 25.89
C GLY A 672 -1.79 4.00 27.11
N ARG A 673 -2.88 3.46 27.65
CA ARG A 673 -2.88 2.56 28.80
C ARG A 673 -3.82 1.39 28.59
N HIS A 674 -3.33 0.20 28.89
CA HIS A 674 -4.14 -1.00 29.05
C HIS A 674 -4.71 -1.04 30.48
N PHE A 675 -6.01 -0.83 30.63
CA PHE A 675 -6.72 -0.96 31.92
C PHE A 675 -7.02 -2.41 32.25
N SER A 676 -7.23 -3.20 31.22
CA SER A 676 -7.33 -4.67 31.30
C SER A 676 -6.73 -5.25 30.01
N ARG A 677 -6.81 -6.56 29.83
CA ARG A 677 -6.45 -7.20 28.54
C ARG A 677 -7.37 -6.77 27.41
N ASP A 678 -8.61 -6.44 27.76
CA ASP A 678 -9.69 -6.21 26.82
C ASP A 678 -9.98 -4.72 26.63
N LEU A 679 -9.42 -3.84 27.47
CA LEU A 679 -9.66 -2.39 27.44
C LEU A 679 -8.35 -1.61 27.38
N ALA A 680 -8.17 -0.87 26.33
CA ALA A 680 -7.12 0.13 26.18
C ALA A 680 -7.73 1.52 25.90
N VAL A 681 -7.07 2.54 26.39
CA VAL A 681 -7.40 3.95 26.09
C VAL A 681 -6.12 4.66 25.70
N SER A 682 -6.16 5.44 24.63
CA SER A 682 -5.02 6.21 24.16
C SER A 682 -5.40 7.65 23.82
N ILE A 683 -4.39 8.49 23.76
CA ILE A 683 -4.42 9.85 23.20
C ILE A 683 -3.34 9.90 22.14
N THR A 684 -3.73 10.27 20.95
CA THR A 684 -2.82 10.50 19.82
C THR A 684 -2.79 11.99 19.48
N ALA A 685 -1.61 12.50 19.24
CA ALA A 685 -1.36 13.87 18.79
C ALA A 685 -0.52 13.80 17.52
N LEU A 686 -1.05 14.29 16.40
CA LEU A 686 -0.38 14.41 15.12
C LEU A 686 0.11 15.84 14.95
N ASN A 687 1.24 16.00 14.27
CA ASN A 687 1.91 17.28 14.11
C ASN A 687 2.02 18.06 15.44
N VAL A 688 2.62 17.44 16.46
CA VAL A 688 2.70 17.96 17.85
C VAL A 688 3.26 19.37 17.93
N THR A 689 4.11 19.73 17.00
CA THR A 689 4.74 21.06 16.94
C THR A 689 3.88 22.10 16.24
N ASN A 690 2.70 21.70 15.73
CA ASN A 690 1.78 22.53 14.94
C ASN A 690 2.50 23.33 13.85
N ARG A 691 3.31 22.65 13.05
CA ARG A 691 4.01 23.26 11.93
C ARG A 691 3.04 23.51 10.78
N HIS A 692 3.00 24.73 10.31
CA HIS A 692 2.35 25.07 9.04
C HIS A 692 3.42 25.09 7.96
N LEU A 693 3.31 24.15 7.03
CA LEU A 693 4.33 23.90 6.02
C LEU A 693 3.66 23.80 4.66
N LEU A 694 4.20 24.52 3.71
CA LEU A 694 3.85 24.34 2.32
C LEU A 694 4.45 23.00 1.85
N THR A 695 3.61 22.04 1.57
CA THR A 695 4.02 20.70 1.12
C THR A 695 4.19 20.64 -0.38
N ASP A 696 3.32 21.35 -1.10
CA ASP A 696 3.36 21.44 -2.56
C ASP A 696 2.86 22.80 -3.06
N ASN A 697 3.31 23.21 -4.25
CA ASN A 697 2.87 24.39 -4.96
C ASN A 697 2.94 24.21 -6.48
N SER A 698 2.79 22.98 -6.95
CA SER A 698 2.77 22.70 -8.37
C SER A 698 1.40 22.95 -8.96
N LEU A 699 1.35 23.59 -10.13
CA LEU A 699 0.11 23.77 -10.89
C LEU A 699 -0.44 22.45 -11.44
N THR A 700 0.40 21.43 -11.58
CA THR A 700 0.02 20.11 -12.07
C THR A 700 -0.81 19.30 -11.08
N PHE A 701 -1.00 19.81 -9.87
CA PHE A 701 -1.76 19.17 -8.81
C PHE A 701 -2.87 20.04 -8.21
N GLY A 702 -3.43 20.95 -8.98
CA GLY A 702 -4.51 21.80 -8.50
C GLY A 702 -4.03 22.92 -7.56
N GLY A 703 -2.74 23.27 -7.57
CA GLY A 703 -2.25 24.45 -6.89
C GLY A 703 -1.46 24.19 -5.62
N VAL A 704 -1.76 24.95 -4.56
CA VAL A 704 -0.98 24.98 -3.32
C VAL A 704 -1.59 24.05 -2.27
N HIS A 705 -0.73 23.25 -1.60
CA HIS A 705 -1.15 22.37 -0.53
C HIS A 705 -0.31 22.60 0.73
N TRP A 706 -1.00 22.71 1.87
CA TRP A 706 -0.40 22.82 3.18
C TRP A 706 -0.61 21.52 3.95
N ASN A 707 0.36 21.17 4.79
CA ASN A 707 0.21 20.02 5.66
C ASN A 707 -0.89 20.25 6.72
N ASP A 708 -1.44 19.17 7.21
CA ASP A 708 -2.42 19.18 8.27
C ASP A 708 -1.92 19.94 9.52
N PRO A 709 -2.78 20.74 10.17
CA PRO A 709 -2.48 21.37 11.44
C PRO A 709 -2.38 20.33 12.57
N PHE A 710 -2.09 20.79 13.79
CA PHE A 710 -2.11 19.93 14.96
C PHE A 710 -3.47 19.25 15.16
N GLN A 711 -3.46 17.92 15.19
CA GLN A 711 -4.63 17.10 15.48
C GLN A 711 -4.42 16.39 16.82
N ILE A 712 -5.48 16.21 17.59
CA ILE A 712 -5.48 15.43 18.83
C ILE A 712 -6.80 14.69 18.95
N TYR A 713 -6.73 13.39 19.25
CA TYR A 713 -7.91 12.57 19.52
C TYR A 713 -7.64 11.55 20.62
N ALA A 714 -8.71 11.18 21.31
CA ALA A 714 -8.73 10.06 22.26
C ALA A 714 -9.39 8.86 21.61
N GLU A 715 -8.90 7.69 21.91
CA GLU A 715 -9.38 6.41 21.37
C GLU A 715 -9.61 5.41 22.50
N VAL A 716 -10.69 4.64 22.38
CA VAL A 716 -11.05 3.55 23.29
C VAL A 716 -11.16 2.27 22.48
N ARG A 717 -10.30 1.30 22.79
CA ARG A 717 -10.31 -0.05 22.21
C ARG A 717 -10.83 -1.04 23.23
N TYR A 718 -11.88 -1.76 22.89
CA TYR A 718 -12.48 -2.75 23.77
C TYR A 718 -12.71 -4.06 23.02
N LYS A 719 -12.20 -5.16 23.59
CA LYS A 719 -12.40 -6.52 23.05
C LYS A 719 -13.13 -7.35 24.09
N PHE A 720 -14.11 -8.13 23.69
CA PHE A 720 -14.75 -9.10 24.57
C PHE A 720 -15.01 -10.42 23.83
N HIS A 721 -15.07 -11.49 24.59
CA HIS A 721 -15.34 -12.85 24.12
C HIS A 721 -16.69 -13.32 24.66
N TYR A 722 -17.53 -13.98 23.83
CA TYR A 722 -18.87 -14.43 24.16
C TYR A 722 -19.05 -15.95 24.11
#